data_3a15974383b96a4da14b9dfbd3a40c57
#
_entry.id   3a15974383b96a4da14b9dfbd3a40c57
#
_cell.length_a   1.000
_cell.length_b   1.000
_cell.length_c   1.000
_cell.angle_alpha   90.00
_cell.angle_beta   90.00
_cell.angle_gamma   90.00
#
_symmetry.space_group_name_H-M   'P 1'
#
loop_
_entity.id
_entity.type
_entity.pdbx_description
1 polymer ?
#
loop_
_entity_poly.entity_id
_entity_poly.type
_entity_poly.pdbx_seq_one_letter_code
_entity_poly.pdbx_strand_id
1 'polypeptide(L)'
;MSIVFDENLDLFCLETANTSYIIGLADHRTFVGHVYYGKRVRGQDLRYLLRTGEAPFVPSENERERCSFYDTFPSEYSGNGVGDYRESSIAVRTQDGQHAVMPTYVSYEITDQKPELPGLPSAFDRENTAQTLILHCRDEVLQLDVDLYYTVFEENDMITRSVRICNHSKEAVYLTKAYSACMDMDDDAYEMLTLHGSWARERQMDRRPLGYGKTSVGSIRGESSHQEHPFMAWMKSSTTQTAGEVYAMHFIYSGNFIAQLEKSQFDSIRAVMGIHPADFSWKLESEESFYTPEAALTFSAEGLGKMTRNFHDFYRNHLIRSKYRNQKRPILINNWEATYFDFNTEKLLDIAKLASQYGIEMLVMDDGWFGHRNDDSTSLGDWFVNEKKLPGGLNYLVDEVNKLGMKFGIWMEPEMISPDSELYKEHPDWAIAVKGRTGTLSRNQYVLDFSRKDVRDCIYEKIRAILSSANIEYVKWDMNRQLTDLGSLALPADRQGELSHRYVLGVYEMQERLTRDFPDLLLENCSGGGARFDPGMLYYSPQIWCSDDTDAIERLGIQEGTALIYPLSAMGAHVSDCPNHTVGRNTPFKTRGEVALAGTFGYELDITKIAKEEQEQIPQQTAMYHKYNDLVREGDYYRIASYRENHFYDCYMVVSKDKKEALVTFVTVHARPNYHSLKVRLQGLNPNLDYRLEGEMENECVYGGDLLMNAGMLVPSEQGDYRSYLYHFVAD
;
A
#
# COMPACT_ATOMS: atom_id res chain seq x y z
N MET A 1 -12.23 -0.37 27.30
CA MET A 1 -11.43 0.86 27.08
C MET A 1 -10.04 0.39 26.70
N SER A 2 -9.67 0.68 25.49
CA SER A 2 -8.34 0.30 24.97
C SER A 2 -7.23 1.27 25.38
N ILE A 3 -7.60 2.45 25.92
CA ILE A 3 -6.65 3.47 26.36
C ILE A 3 -6.96 3.91 27.80
N VAL A 4 -5.95 3.85 28.66
CA VAL A 4 -6.04 4.27 30.08
C VAL A 4 -4.82 5.09 30.46
N PHE A 5 -5.03 6.19 31.18
CA PHE A 5 -3.95 6.93 31.86
C PHE A 5 -3.94 6.59 33.35
N ASP A 6 -2.82 6.08 33.83
CA ASP A 6 -2.58 5.90 35.27
C ASP A 6 -1.88 7.13 35.82
N GLU A 7 -2.64 7.99 36.51
CA GLU A 7 -2.13 9.25 37.06
C GLU A 7 -1.09 9.06 38.17
N ASN A 8 -1.08 7.91 38.86
CA ASN A 8 -0.11 7.63 39.92
C ASN A 8 1.24 7.21 39.34
N LEU A 9 1.22 6.63 38.18
CA LEU A 9 2.41 6.12 37.50
C LEU A 9 2.89 7.02 36.36
N ASP A 10 2.10 8.02 35.95
CA ASP A 10 2.36 8.84 34.77
C ASP A 10 2.51 8.00 33.48
N LEU A 11 1.69 6.94 33.34
CA LEU A 11 1.72 6.01 32.23
C LEU A 11 0.40 6.01 31.43
N PHE A 12 0.49 6.13 30.13
CA PHE A 12 -0.59 5.82 29.19
C PHE A 12 -0.42 4.38 28.71
N CYS A 13 -1.46 3.58 28.90
CA CYS A 13 -1.52 2.19 28.45
C CYS A 13 -2.51 2.10 27.30
N LEU A 14 -2.02 1.76 26.10
CA LEU A 14 -2.80 1.54 24.92
C LEU A 14 -2.81 0.04 24.64
N GLU A 15 -3.98 -0.58 24.69
CA GLU A 15 -4.11 -2.04 24.61
C GLU A 15 -4.93 -2.47 23.40
N THR A 16 -4.41 -3.44 22.66
CA THR A 16 -5.18 -4.22 21.68
C THR A 16 -5.54 -5.58 22.25
N ALA A 17 -6.13 -6.45 21.43
CA ALA A 17 -6.46 -7.81 21.87
C ALA A 17 -5.23 -8.57 22.41
N ASN A 18 -4.07 -8.43 21.73
CA ASN A 18 -2.86 -9.19 22.01
C ASN A 18 -1.62 -8.35 22.36
N THR A 19 -1.71 -7.02 22.27
CA THR A 19 -0.54 -6.14 22.45
C THR A 19 -0.78 -5.03 23.47
N SER A 20 0.29 -4.53 24.06
CA SER A 20 0.30 -3.29 24.84
C SER A 20 1.34 -2.32 24.26
N TYR A 21 0.95 -1.06 24.12
CA TYR A 21 1.82 0.06 23.79
C TYR A 21 1.78 1.04 24.96
N ILE A 22 2.91 1.30 25.59
CA ILE A 22 2.96 2.05 26.85
C ILE A 22 3.86 3.27 26.68
N ILE A 23 3.32 4.43 27.02
CA ILE A 23 3.97 5.74 26.97
C ILE A 23 4.10 6.26 28.40
N GLY A 24 5.22 6.84 28.75
CA GLY A 24 5.45 7.41 30.06
C GLY A 24 5.83 8.88 30.01
N LEU A 25 5.41 9.63 31.03
CA LEU A 25 5.86 11.00 31.25
C LEU A 25 7.04 11.01 32.22
N ALA A 26 8.09 11.74 31.88
CA ALA A 26 9.31 11.85 32.68
C ALA A 26 9.66 13.32 32.98
N ASP A 27 10.57 13.51 33.96
CA ASP A 27 11.10 14.80 34.37
C ASP A 27 9.97 15.82 34.65
N HIS A 28 9.17 15.55 35.70
CA HIS A 28 8.01 16.36 36.10
C HIS A 28 6.96 16.52 34.98
N ARG A 29 6.71 15.46 34.23
CA ARG A 29 5.80 15.44 33.06
C ARG A 29 6.26 16.35 31.92
N THR A 30 7.56 16.58 31.77
CA THR A 30 8.09 17.39 30.67
C THR A 30 8.24 16.61 29.37
N PHE A 31 8.71 15.37 29.45
CA PHE A 31 9.06 14.57 28.28
C PHE A 31 8.16 13.36 28.11
N VAL A 32 7.80 13.07 26.85
CA VAL A 32 7.02 11.90 26.45
C VAL A 32 7.98 10.80 26.02
N GLY A 33 8.02 9.71 26.78
CA GLY A 33 8.94 8.60 26.54
C GLY A 33 8.24 7.32 26.13
N HIS A 34 8.89 6.56 25.24
CA HIS A 34 8.48 5.19 24.90
C HIS A 34 8.90 4.24 26.04
N VAL A 35 7.93 3.50 26.57
CA VAL A 35 8.18 2.55 27.67
C VAL A 35 8.21 1.12 27.16
N TYR A 36 7.21 0.73 26.35
CA TYR A 36 7.07 -0.64 25.90
C TYR A 36 6.13 -0.74 24.68
N TYR A 37 6.47 -1.57 23.73
CA TYR A 37 5.56 -2.09 22.72
C TYR A 37 5.82 -3.58 22.52
N GLY A 38 4.79 -4.41 22.58
CA GLY A 38 4.97 -5.85 22.47
C GLY A 38 3.72 -6.63 22.89
N LYS A 39 3.94 -7.88 23.33
CA LYS A 39 2.85 -8.72 23.88
C LYS A 39 2.11 -8.00 24.99
N ARG A 40 0.81 -8.26 25.07
CA ARG A 40 -0.03 -7.68 26.12
C ARG A 40 0.53 -8.00 27.50
N VAL A 41 0.75 -6.94 28.29
CA VAL A 41 1.22 -7.03 29.69
C VAL A 41 0.15 -6.51 30.62
N ARG A 42 0.12 -6.98 31.86
CA ARG A 42 -0.79 -6.45 32.88
C ARG A 42 -0.26 -5.10 33.34
N GLY A 43 -1.15 -4.11 33.54
CA GLY A 43 -0.78 -2.80 34.06
C GLY A 43 -0.03 -2.92 35.39
N GLN A 44 1.21 -2.50 35.41
CA GLN A 44 2.11 -2.42 36.57
C GLN A 44 3.02 -1.22 36.39
N ASP A 45 3.81 -0.90 37.41
CA ASP A 45 4.81 0.17 37.31
C ASP A 45 5.96 -0.24 36.39
N LEU A 46 5.86 0.19 35.13
CA LEU A 46 6.89 -0.04 34.10
C LEU A 46 7.84 1.16 33.96
N ARG A 47 7.77 2.19 34.82
CA ARG A 47 8.66 3.37 34.74
C ARG A 47 10.13 3.03 34.84
N TYR A 48 10.49 1.88 35.42
CA TYR A 48 11.88 1.41 35.45
C TYR A 48 12.48 1.16 34.07
N LEU A 49 11.65 1.01 33.03
CA LEU A 49 12.08 0.86 31.64
C LEU A 49 12.43 2.21 30.99
N LEU A 50 11.96 3.32 31.52
CA LEU A 50 12.45 4.64 31.10
C LEU A 50 13.90 4.78 31.52
N ARG A 51 14.75 4.90 30.53
CA ARG A 51 16.19 4.91 30.78
C ARG A 51 16.64 6.13 31.56
N THR A 52 17.46 5.87 32.55
CA THR A 52 18.19 6.86 33.30
C THR A 52 19.63 6.40 33.41
N GLY A 53 20.58 7.20 33.03
CA GLY A 53 21.97 6.84 33.09
C GLY A 53 22.85 8.01 32.70
N GLU A 54 24.00 8.10 33.35
CA GLU A 54 24.99 9.11 33.01
C GLU A 54 25.98 8.54 32.01
N ALA A 55 26.31 9.33 30.99
CA ALA A 55 27.39 9.04 30.08
C ALA A 55 28.22 10.31 29.83
N PRO A 56 29.54 10.22 29.65
CA PRO A 56 30.35 11.39 29.32
C PRO A 56 29.91 12.03 28.01
N PHE A 57 29.93 13.36 27.96
CA PHE A 57 29.62 14.17 26.78
C PHE A 57 28.17 14.09 26.29
N VAL A 58 27.26 13.56 27.07
CA VAL A 58 25.84 13.51 26.73
C VAL A 58 25.15 14.76 27.26
N PRO A 59 24.41 15.51 26.43
CA PRO A 59 23.69 16.70 26.85
C PRO A 59 22.57 16.39 27.84
N SER A 60 22.45 17.21 28.88
CA SER A 60 21.36 17.16 29.84
C SER A 60 21.11 18.55 30.42
N GLU A 61 19.91 18.77 30.93
CA GLU A 61 19.62 19.94 31.73
C GLU A 61 20.04 19.74 33.19
N ASN A 62 20.29 20.84 33.89
CA ASN A 62 20.44 20.82 35.33
C ASN A 62 19.05 20.59 35.98
N GLU A 63 19.04 19.93 37.13
CA GLU A 63 17.84 19.70 37.95
C GLU A 63 16.79 18.75 37.34
N ARG A 64 17.17 17.86 36.42
CA ARG A 64 16.29 16.80 35.95
C ARG A 64 15.96 15.83 37.08
N GLU A 65 14.70 15.34 37.08
CA GLU A 65 14.21 14.36 38.05
C GLU A 65 14.99 13.02 37.95
N ARG A 66 15.46 12.70 36.77
CA ARG A 66 16.27 11.51 36.47
C ARG A 66 17.54 11.91 35.75
N CYS A 67 18.60 11.11 35.89
CA CYS A 67 19.83 11.26 35.11
C CYS A 67 19.60 10.77 33.67
N SER A 68 18.58 11.27 33.00
CA SER A 68 18.33 10.97 31.60
C SER A 68 18.89 12.07 30.73
N PHE A 69 19.53 11.66 29.66
CA PHE A 69 20.16 12.56 28.71
C PHE A 69 19.37 12.52 27.40
N TYR A 70 19.38 13.61 26.64
CA TYR A 70 18.56 13.75 25.45
C TYR A 70 18.80 12.62 24.43
N ASP A 71 20.03 12.21 24.19
CA ASP A 71 20.37 11.18 23.20
C ASP A 71 20.31 9.75 23.72
N THR A 72 19.95 9.54 25.01
CA THR A 72 19.65 8.22 25.60
C THR A 72 18.20 8.05 26.01
N PHE A 73 17.45 9.15 26.13
CA PHE A 73 16.04 9.09 26.50
C PHE A 73 15.21 8.41 25.40
N PRO A 74 14.40 7.38 25.71
CA PRO A 74 13.56 6.71 24.74
C PRO A 74 12.38 7.60 24.38
N SER A 75 12.46 8.33 23.28
CA SER A 75 11.50 9.36 22.87
C SER A 75 10.35 8.77 22.05
N GLU A 76 9.15 9.31 22.26
CA GLU A 76 7.99 9.10 21.38
C GLU A 76 7.98 10.08 20.19
N TYR A 77 8.55 11.28 20.34
CA TYR A 77 8.67 12.27 19.27
C TYR A 77 9.82 13.23 19.57
N SER A 78 10.94 13.04 18.92
CA SER A 78 12.18 13.75 19.22
C SER A 78 12.26 15.10 18.52
N GLY A 79 12.72 16.12 19.25
CA GLY A 79 13.07 17.45 18.71
C GLY A 79 14.38 17.47 17.94
N ASN A 80 14.75 18.64 17.43
CA ASN A 80 15.98 18.87 16.68
C ASN A 80 16.83 19.97 17.31
N GLY A 81 18.16 19.80 17.29
CA GLY A 81 19.10 20.84 17.71
C GLY A 81 19.19 21.08 19.22
N VAL A 82 18.69 20.16 20.04
CA VAL A 82 18.58 20.29 21.51
C VAL A 82 19.43 19.29 22.29
N GLY A 83 20.21 18.44 21.59
CA GLY A 83 21.14 17.51 22.23
C GLY A 83 20.76 16.03 22.09
N ASP A 84 19.66 15.68 21.43
CA ASP A 84 19.45 14.36 20.85
C ASP A 84 20.12 14.34 19.48
N TYR A 85 21.14 13.54 19.29
CA TYR A 85 21.94 13.45 18.06
C TYR A 85 21.46 12.33 17.13
N ARG A 86 20.45 11.55 17.53
CA ARG A 86 19.76 10.58 16.70
C ARG A 86 18.82 11.30 15.73
N GLU A 87 18.22 10.56 14.79
CA GLU A 87 17.25 11.13 13.85
C GLU A 87 16.11 11.85 14.56
N SER A 88 15.93 13.15 14.27
CA SER A 88 14.84 13.93 14.83
C SER A 88 13.52 13.67 14.11
N SER A 89 12.41 13.71 14.84
CA SER A 89 11.06 13.54 14.28
C SER A 89 10.52 14.80 13.64
N ILE A 90 10.92 15.95 14.17
CA ILE A 90 10.56 17.28 13.66
C ILE A 90 11.83 18.11 13.51
N ALA A 91 11.88 18.89 12.44
CA ALA A 91 12.90 19.94 12.25
C ALA A 91 12.24 21.17 11.64
N VAL A 92 12.65 22.32 12.13
CA VAL A 92 12.12 23.62 11.68
C VAL A 92 13.24 24.53 11.23
N ARG A 93 12.87 25.59 10.53
CA ARG A 93 13.70 26.75 10.28
C ARG A 93 12.84 27.99 10.47
N THR A 94 13.21 28.84 11.40
CA THR A 94 12.59 30.14 11.61
C THR A 94 13.01 31.15 10.53
N GLN A 95 12.39 32.32 10.50
CA GLN A 95 12.76 33.36 9.52
C GLN A 95 14.17 33.89 9.73
N ASP A 96 14.63 33.95 10.98
CA ASP A 96 16.00 34.35 11.33
C ASP A 96 17.03 33.21 11.25
N GLY A 97 16.59 32.02 10.79
CA GLY A 97 17.47 30.88 10.47
C GLY A 97 17.79 29.96 11.64
N GLN A 98 17.08 30.03 12.76
CA GLN A 98 17.24 29.08 13.88
C GLN A 98 16.60 27.73 13.54
N HIS A 99 17.12 26.65 14.15
CA HIS A 99 16.73 25.29 13.85
C HIS A 99 16.30 24.45 15.08
N ALA A 100 16.52 24.95 16.28
CA ALA A 100 16.20 24.22 17.50
C ALA A 100 14.68 24.15 17.70
N VAL A 101 14.17 22.95 17.97
CA VAL A 101 12.77 22.70 18.35
C VAL A 101 12.70 21.57 19.37
N MET A 102 11.98 21.80 20.46
CA MET A 102 11.84 20.84 21.56
C MET A 102 10.39 20.83 22.07
N PRO A 103 9.53 19.99 21.50
CA PRO A 103 8.18 19.81 22.01
C PRO A 103 8.19 19.16 23.39
N THR A 104 7.58 19.83 24.38
CA THR A 104 7.40 19.31 25.75
C THR A 104 5.93 19.06 26.03
N TYR A 105 5.64 18.07 26.86
CA TYR A 105 4.27 17.69 27.20
C TYR A 105 3.51 18.82 27.92
N VAL A 106 2.26 19.01 27.55
CA VAL A 106 1.34 19.99 28.17
C VAL A 106 0.12 19.31 28.79
N SER A 107 -0.59 18.51 28.00
CA SER A 107 -1.83 17.84 28.42
C SER A 107 -2.17 16.68 27.50
N TYR A 108 -3.27 16.00 27.78
CA TYR A 108 -3.77 14.92 26.93
C TYR A 108 -5.28 14.96 26.78
N GLU A 109 -5.78 14.29 25.74
CA GLU A 109 -7.18 13.98 25.53
C GLU A 109 -7.31 12.50 25.13
N ILE A 110 -8.37 11.83 25.63
CA ILE A 110 -8.77 10.49 25.16
C ILE A 110 -10.19 10.61 24.60
N THR A 111 -10.39 10.22 23.35
CA THR A 111 -11.68 10.28 22.67
C THR A 111 -12.05 8.90 22.09
N ASP A 112 -13.36 8.61 22.05
CA ASP A 112 -13.91 7.41 21.43
C ASP A 112 -14.13 7.59 19.90
N GLN A 113 -13.45 8.54 19.31
CA GLN A 113 -13.54 8.86 17.88
C GLN A 113 -12.16 8.78 17.22
N LYS A 114 -12.13 8.30 15.98
CA LYS A 114 -10.97 8.43 15.12
C LYS A 114 -11.03 9.78 14.39
N PRO A 115 -10.13 10.73 14.70
CA PRO A 115 -10.09 12.02 14.01
C PRO A 115 -9.74 11.85 12.53
N GLU A 116 -10.42 12.63 11.67
CA GLU A 116 -10.06 12.74 10.26
C GLU A 116 -8.80 13.59 10.08
N LEU A 117 -8.01 13.27 9.07
CA LEU A 117 -6.85 14.06 8.66
C LEU A 117 -7.21 14.87 7.41
N PRO A 118 -7.28 16.20 7.47
CA PRO A 118 -7.74 17.03 6.36
C PRO A 118 -6.94 16.81 5.08
N GLY A 119 -7.62 16.38 4.00
CA GLY A 119 -7.02 16.18 2.68
C GLY A 119 -6.11 14.96 2.54
N LEU A 120 -5.99 14.14 3.56
CA LEU A 120 -5.13 12.95 3.58
C LEU A 120 -5.95 11.67 3.74
N PRO A 121 -5.56 10.58 3.06
CA PRO A 121 -6.04 9.24 3.41
C PRO A 121 -5.71 8.90 4.86
N SER A 122 -6.65 8.32 5.56
CA SER A 122 -6.45 7.83 6.92
C SER A 122 -7.40 6.69 7.24
N ALA A 123 -7.03 5.88 8.21
CA ALA A 123 -7.92 4.87 8.72
C ALA A 123 -9.21 5.49 9.25
N PHE A 124 -10.31 4.78 9.10
CA PHE A 124 -11.62 5.18 9.61
C PHE A 124 -12.21 4.12 10.54
N ASP A 125 -13.11 4.55 11.41
CA ASP A 125 -13.86 3.67 12.30
C ASP A 125 -15.36 3.90 12.11
N ARG A 126 -16.04 2.96 11.43
CA ARG A 126 -17.50 3.03 11.18
C ARG A 126 -18.33 2.53 12.35
N GLU A 127 -17.74 1.71 13.21
CA GLU A 127 -18.43 1.02 14.29
C GLU A 127 -18.23 1.71 15.64
N ASN A 128 -17.41 2.76 15.68
CA ASN A 128 -17.03 3.51 16.88
C ASN A 128 -16.44 2.60 17.97
N THR A 129 -15.54 1.71 17.55
CA THR A 129 -14.83 0.77 18.43
C THR A 129 -13.41 1.23 18.74
N ALA A 130 -12.86 2.15 17.94
CA ALA A 130 -11.53 2.70 18.14
C ALA A 130 -11.53 3.81 19.20
N GLN A 131 -10.43 3.90 19.93
CA GLN A 131 -10.13 5.02 20.82
C GLN A 131 -8.87 5.75 20.37
N THR A 132 -8.84 7.06 20.56
CA THR A 132 -7.67 7.89 20.22
C THR A 132 -7.15 8.61 21.45
N LEU A 133 -5.85 8.48 21.71
CA LEU A 133 -5.09 9.34 22.61
C LEU A 133 -4.49 10.48 21.79
N ILE A 134 -4.64 11.70 22.28
CA ILE A 134 -3.96 12.89 21.76
C ILE A 134 -3.07 13.41 22.87
N LEU A 135 -1.76 13.44 22.65
CA LEU A 135 -0.81 14.07 23.55
C LEU A 135 -0.49 15.46 23.02
N HIS A 136 -0.88 16.47 23.76
CA HIS A 136 -0.59 17.87 23.44
C HIS A 136 0.81 18.23 23.94
N CYS A 137 1.71 18.52 23.01
CA CYS A 137 3.04 19.02 23.29
C CYS A 137 3.20 20.42 22.71
N ARG A 138 4.15 21.18 23.24
CA ARG A 138 4.42 22.54 22.80
C ARG A 138 5.90 22.90 22.91
N ASP A 139 6.40 23.60 21.92
CA ASP A 139 7.64 24.37 22.03
C ASP A 139 7.25 25.80 22.44
N GLU A 140 7.53 26.15 23.69
CA GLU A 140 7.13 27.46 24.26
C GLU A 140 7.90 28.63 23.65
N VAL A 141 9.11 28.41 23.16
CA VAL A 141 9.93 29.46 22.55
C VAL A 141 9.44 29.77 21.13
N LEU A 142 9.15 28.75 20.36
CA LEU A 142 8.65 28.88 18.99
C LEU A 142 7.13 29.06 18.94
N GLN A 143 6.42 28.83 20.03
CA GLN A 143 4.95 28.80 20.12
C GLN A 143 4.34 27.83 19.08
N LEU A 144 4.95 26.66 18.94
CA LEU A 144 4.47 25.57 18.11
C LEU A 144 3.78 24.51 18.96
N ASP A 145 2.50 24.25 18.71
CA ASP A 145 1.82 23.09 19.25
C ASP A 145 2.12 21.87 18.37
N VAL A 146 2.37 20.74 19.03
CA VAL A 146 2.67 19.46 18.39
C VAL A 146 1.77 18.41 19.05
N ASP A 147 0.69 18.04 18.39
CA ASP A 147 -0.27 17.06 18.88
C ASP A 147 0.07 15.69 18.30
N LEU A 148 0.31 14.72 19.18
CA LEU A 148 0.62 13.34 18.80
C LEU A 148 -0.64 12.49 18.90
N TYR A 149 -1.11 11.94 17.80
CA TYR A 149 -2.30 11.10 17.73
C TYR A 149 -1.92 9.62 17.76
N TYR A 150 -2.59 8.87 18.61
CA TYR A 150 -2.49 7.40 18.69
C TYR A 150 -3.89 6.82 18.69
N THR A 151 -4.30 6.18 17.60
CA THR A 151 -5.59 5.50 17.53
C THR A 151 -5.41 4.00 17.63
N VAL A 152 -6.13 3.37 18.54
CA VAL A 152 -6.10 1.92 18.80
C VAL A 152 -7.28 1.24 18.12
N PHE A 153 -6.99 0.24 17.28
CA PHE A 153 -7.95 -0.69 16.68
C PHE A 153 -7.77 -2.04 17.36
N GLU A 154 -8.52 -2.26 18.42
CA GLU A 154 -8.31 -3.37 19.38
C GLU A 154 -8.33 -4.73 18.70
N GLU A 155 -9.36 -5.03 17.90
CA GLU A 155 -9.56 -6.34 17.28
C GLU A 155 -8.53 -6.71 16.21
N ASN A 156 -7.89 -5.70 15.61
CA ASN A 156 -6.94 -5.89 14.53
C ASN A 156 -5.47 -5.92 15.01
N ASP A 157 -5.19 -5.73 16.29
CA ASP A 157 -3.84 -5.52 16.83
C ASP A 157 -3.09 -4.40 16.09
N MET A 158 -3.78 -3.27 15.83
CA MET A 158 -3.25 -2.14 15.09
C MET A 158 -3.31 -0.85 15.89
N ILE A 159 -2.29 -0.03 15.71
CA ILE A 159 -2.24 1.35 16.23
C ILE A 159 -1.87 2.25 15.07
N THR A 160 -2.61 3.35 14.88
CA THR A 160 -2.23 4.36 13.89
C THR A 160 -1.68 5.60 14.55
N ARG A 161 -0.72 6.25 13.88
CA ARG A 161 -0.03 7.45 14.36
C ARG A 161 -0.03 8.54 13.30
N SER A 162 -0.28 9.76 13.73
CA SER A 162 -0.11 10.99 12.96
C SER A 162 0.22 12.15 13.88
N VAL A 163 0.63 13.27 13.32
CA VAL A 163 1.00 14.47 14.09
C VAL A 163 0.35 15.69 13.46
N ARG A 164 -0.21 16.56 14.31
CA ARG A 164 -0.61 17.91 13.92
C ARG A 164 0.41 18.89 14.49
N ILE A 165 0.88 19.82 13.65
CA ILE A 165 1.77 20.91 14.05
C ILE A 165 1.05 22.22 13.75
N CYS A 166 0.85 23.05 14.77
CA CYS A 166 0.17 24.35 14.66
C CYS A 166 1.10 25.49 15.07
N ASN A 167 1.17 26.53 14.25
CA ASN A 167 2.00 27.70 14.51
C ASN A 167 1.16 28.81 15.16
N HIS A 168 1.36 29.07 16.43
CA HIS A 168 0.73 30.19 17.15
C HIS A 168 1.63 31.42 17.27
N SER A 169 2.81 31.40 16.67
CA SER A 169 3.66 32.57 16.61
C SER A 169 3.14 33.60 15.59
N LYS A 170 3.65 34.81 15.65
CA LYS A 170 3.29 35.89 14.69
C LYS A 170 3.99 35.73 13.34
N GLU A 171 5.04 34.96 13.28
CA GLU A 171 5.88 34.78 12.10
C GLU A 171 5.72 33.38 11.52
N ALA A 172 5.89 33.25 10.23
CA ALA A 172 5.89 31.95 9.59
C ALA A 172 7.11 31.12 10.00
N VAL A 173 6.89 29.80 10.17
CA VAL A 173 7.93 28.81 10.42
C VAL A 173 7.96 27.82 9.26
N TYR A 174 9.14 27.39 8.86
CA TYR A 174 9.30 26.37 7.82
C TYR A 174 9.55 25.01 8.47
N LEU A 175 8.63 24.07 8.27
CA LEU A 175 8.86 22.68 8.61
C LEU A 175 9.77 22.06 7.54
N THR A 176 10.98 21.68 7.94
CA THR A 176 11.93 21.00 7.04
C THR A 176 11.93 19.49 7.23
N LYS A 177 11.26 19.01 8.29
CA LYS A 177 10.99 17.61 8.60
C LYS A 177 9.75 17.52 9.49
N ALA A 178 8.86 16.58 9.20
CA ALA A 178 7.71 16.25 10.04
C ALA A 178 7.38 14.77 9.84
N TYR A 179 7.87 13.91 10.74
CA TYR A 179 7.56 12.49 10.70
C TYR A 179 6.23 12.19 11.39
N SER A 180 5.59 11.12 10.99
CA SER A 180 4.30 10.69 11.54
C SER A 180 4.46 9.79 12.76
N ALA A 181 5.56 9.04 12.80
CA ALA A 181 5.87 8.10 13.88
C ALA A 181 7.35 8.14 14.24
N CYS A 182 7.62 8.03 15.53
CA CYS A 182 8.92 7.79 16.13
C CYS A 182 8.73 6.86 17.32
N MET A 183 9.62 5.89 17.48
CA MET A 183 9.61 4.97 18.59
C MET A 183 11.03 4.51 18.90
N ASP A 184 11.47 4.66 20.13
CA ASP A 184 12.76 4.19 20.60
C ASP A 184 12.62 2.89 21.40
N MET A 185 13.48 1.91 21.14
CA MET A 185 13.49 0.62 21.84
C MET A 185 14.91 0.06 21.93
N ASP A 186 15.09 -0.99 22.71
CA ASP A 186 16.36 -1.71 22.76
C ASP A 186 16.59 -2.52 21.49
N ASP A 187 17.85 -2.59 21.05
CA ASP A 187 18.24 -3.54 20.01
C ASP A 187 18.33 -4.97 20.59
N ASP A 188 17.69 -5.90 19.92
CA ASP A 188 17.73 -7.33 20.22
C ASP A 188 18.22 -8.14 19.00
N ALA A 189 19.27 -7.62 18.35
CA ALA A 189 19.87 -8.17 17.14
C ALA A 189 18.85 -8.35 15.99
N TYR A 190 18.10 -7.28 15.71
CA TYR A 190 17.09 -7.29 14.68
C TYR A 190 17.67 -7.25 13.27
N GLU A 191 16.87 -7.78 12.35
CA GLU A 191 16.96 -7.55 10.91
C GLU A 191 15.80 -6.66 10.47
N MET A 192 16.05 -5.78 9.49
CA MET A 192 15.02 -4.99 8.84
C MET A 192 14.53 -5.70 7.59
N LEU A 193 13.23 -5.91 7.48
CA LEU A 193 12.54 -6.39 6.29
C LEU A 193 11.94 -5.21 5.54
N THR A 194 12.27 -5.10 4.24
CA THR A 194 11.72 -4.09 3.33
C THR A 194 11.28 -4.74 2.03
N LEU A 195 10.51 -3.99 1.24
CA LEU A 195 10.08 -4.40 -0.09
C LEU A 195 10.67 -3.42 -1.12
N HIS A 196 11.42 -3.95 -2.06
CA HIS A 196 12.06 -3.18 -3.12
C HIS A 196 11.81 -3.80 -4.50
N GLY A 197 12.26 -3.18 -5.55
CA GLY A 197 12.11 -3.75 -6.90
C GLY A 197 12.45 -2.81 -8.04
N SER A 198 11.74 -3.00 -9.12
CA SER A 198 11.77 -2.17 -10.33
C SER A 198 10.43 -2.30 -11.06
N TRP A 199 10.23 -1.55 -12.12
CA TRP A 199 9.15 -1.81 -13.07
C TRP A 199 9.16 -3.29 -13.50
N ALA A 200 7.99 -3.91 -13.50
CA ALA A 200 7.77 -5.34 -13.84
C ALA A 200 8.43 -6.35 -12.86
N ARG A 201 8.91 -5.89 -11.71
CA ARG A 201 9.51 -6.74 -10.65
C ARG A 201 9.34 -6.07 -9.29
N GLU A 202 8.13 -5.72 -8.93
CA GLU A 202 7.80 -4.97 -7.72
C GLU A 202 7.81 -5.84 -6.47
N ARG A 203 7.97 -5.20 -5.33
CA ARG A 203 7.81 -5.73 -3.96
C ARG A 203 8.54 -7.04 -3.67
N GLN A 204 9.83 -7.04 -3.99
CA GLN A 204 10.74 -8.12 -3.63
C GLN A 204 11.17 -7.96 -2.17
N MET A 205 11.01 -9.00 -1.36
CA MET A 205 11.41 -8.99 0.05
C MET A 205 12.92 -8.98 0.20
N ASP A 206 13.45 -8.10 1.06
CA ASP A 206 14.85 -8.04 1.46
C ASP A 206 14.96 -7.96 2.98
N ARG A 207 15.77 -8.82 3.58
CA ARG A 207 16.05 -8.83 5.02
C ARG A 207 17.52 -8.54 5.25
N ARG A 208 17.80 -7.49 6.02
CA ARG A 208 19.15 -7.02 6.31
C ARG A 208 19.38 -6.89 7.81
N PRO A 209 20.51 -7.43 8.36
CA PRO A 209 20.89 -7.18 9.75
C PRO A 209 21.09 -5.68 10.02
N LEU A 210 20.68 -5.23 11.19
CA LEU A 210 20.92 -3.84 11.62
C LEU A 210 22.37 -3.68 12.08
N GLY A 211 23.08 -2.72 11.47
CA GLY A 211 24.36 -2.21 11.91
C GLY A 211 24.22 -0.87 12.65
N TYR A 212 25.29 -0.40 13.28
CA TYR A 212 25.30 0.96 13.83
C TYR A 212 25.07 2.02 12.76
N GLY A 213 24.33 3.06 13.12
CA GLY A 213 23.87 4.11 12.21
C GLY A 213 22.52 3.79 11.57
N LYS A 214 22.28 4.32 10.39
CA LYS A 214 20.95 4.35 9.75
C LYS A 214 20.81 3.25 8.71
N THR A 215 19.73 2.49 8.80
CA THR A 215 19.23 1.59 7.76
C THR A 215 17.85 2.10 7.33
N SER A 216 17.68 2.47 6.06
CA SER A 216 16.47 3.12 5.60
C SER A 216 16.00 2.61 4.25
N VAL A 217 14.71 2.80 3.99
CA VAL A 217 14.04 2.69 2.71
C VAL A 217 13.26 3.99 2.47
N GLY A 218 13.22 4.47 1.23
CA GLY A 218 12.53 5.72 0.94
C GLY A 218 12.48 6.06 -0.54
N SER A 219 11.59 6.99 -0.90
CA SER A 219 11.44 7.51 -2.25
C SER A 219 11.44 9.03 -2.27
N ILE A 220 12.10 9.60 -3.26
CA ILE A 220 12.06 11.03 -3.60
C ILE A 220 11.59 11.24 -5.05
N ARG A 221 10.80 10.27 -5.57
CA ARG A 221 10.36 10.20 -6.96
C ARG A 221 9.02 10.89 -7.21
N GLY A 222 8.44 11.51 -6.17
CA GLY A 222 7.08 12.06 -6.21
C GLY A 222 5.98 11.01 -6.01
N GLU A 223 6.37 9.77 -5.83
CA GLU A 223 5.50 8.62 -5.60
C GLU A 223 6.17 7.60 -4.66
N SER A 224 5.39 6.65 -4.12
CA SER A 224 5.91 5.54 -3.32
C SER A 224 6.92 4.69 -4.09
N SER A 225 6.70 4.40 -5.37
CA SER A 225 7.61 3.88 -6.40
C SER A 225 7.72 2.37 -6.50
N HIS A 226 8.14 1.89 -7.70
CA HIS A 226 8.47 0.47 -7.93
C HIS A 226 9.70 0.03 -7.14
N GLN A 227 10.64 0.96 -6.90
CA GLN A 227 11.94 0.65 -6.33
C GLN A 227 11.88 0.43 -4.84
N GLU A 228 11.03 1.20 -4.16
CA GLU A 228 10.95 1.21 -2.71
C GLU A 228 9.49 1.32 -2.26
N HIS A 229 9.13 0.52 -1.25
CA HIS A 229 7.77 0.47 -0.73
C HIS A 229 7.66 1.17 0.63
N PRO A 230 6.58 1.90 0.94
CA PRO A 230 6.44 2.66 2.19
C PRO A 230 6.15 1.77 3.42
N PHE A 231 6.93 0.70 3.56
CA PHE A 231 6.80 -0.34 4.58
C PHE A 231 8.15 -0.72 5.15
N MET A 232 8.20 -0.97 6.45
CA MET A 232 9.29 -1.66 7.11
C MET A 232 8.76 -2.58 8.21
N ALA A 233 9.44 -3.71 8.39
CA ALA A 233 9.28 -4.52 9.58
C ALA A 233 10.66 -4.85 10.16
N TRP A 234 10.73 -5.14 11.46
CA TRP A 234 11.96 -5.60 12.09
C TRP A 234 11.69 -6.75 13.04
N MET A 235 12.60 -7.68 13.04
CA MET A 235 12.44 -8.97 13.70
C MET A 235 13.80 -9.66 13.89
N LYS A 236 13.84 -10.68 14.72
CA LYS A 236 15.03 -11.55 14.83
C LYS A 236 15.21 -12.40 13.57
N SER A 237 16.46 -12.78 13.26
CA SER A 237 16.77 -13.66 12.12
C SER A 237 16.03 -15.00 12.17
N SER A 238 15.70 -15.50 13.37
CA SER A 238 14.96 -16.74 13.60
C SER A 238 13.44 -16.63 13.34
N THR A 239 12.93 -15.44 13.13
CA THR A 239 11.49 -15.23 12.88
C THR A 239 11.07 -15.82 11.53
N THR A 240 9.95 -16.57 11.54
CA THR A 240 9.37 -17.26 10.39
C THR A 240 7.95 -16.78 10.11
N GLN A 241 7.26 -17.44 9.20
CA GLN A 241 5.84 -17.17 8.92
C GLN A 241 4.94 -17.48 10.14
N THR A 242 5.32 -18.42 10.99
CA THR A 242 4.48 -18.96 12.07
C THR A 242 5.04 -18.76 13.49
N ALA A 243 6.21 -18.17 13.62
CA ALA A 243 6.87 -18.02 14.92
C ALA A 243 7.81 -16.81 14.96
N GLY A 244 7.97 -16.24 16.14
CA GLY A 244 8.85 -15.11 16.42
C GLY A 244 8.08 -13.78 16.51
N GLU A 245 8.77 -12.78 17.04
CA GLU A 245 8.23 -11.43 17.20
C GLU A 245 8.53 -10.60 15.97
N VAL A 246 7.56 -9.80 15.55
CA VAL A 246 7.63 -8.89 14.41
C VAL A 246 7.02 -7.56 14.81
N TYR A 247 7.75 -6.49 14.61
CA TYR A 247 7.26 -5.11 14.62
C TYR A 247 7.15 -4.64 13.18
N ALA A 248 6.10 -3.91 12.84
CA ALA A 248 5.93 -3.39 11.48
C ALA A 248 5.29 -2.00 11.47
N MET A 249 5.71 -1.18 10.51
CA MET A 249 5.13 0.11 10.18
C MET A 249 4.85 0.20 8.69
N HIS A 250 3.67 0.75 8.34
CA HIS A 250 3.28 1.01 6.96
C HIS A 250 2.71 2.41 6.82
N PHE A 251 3.16 3.17 5.83
CA PHE A 251 2.82 4.58 5.67
C PHE A 251 1.64 4.76 4.73
N ILE A 252 0.54 5.34 5.22
CA ILE A 252 -0.68 5.61 4.44
C ILE A 252 -0.46 6.89 3.63
N TYR A 253 0.42 6.80 2.64
CA TYR A 253 0.82 7.92 1.80
C TYR A 253 1.39 7.46 0.47
N SER A 254 1.14 8.23 -0.60
CA SER A 254 1.52 7.86 -1.97
C SER A 254 2.67 8.70 -2.54
N GLY A 255 3.23 9.62 -1.76
CA GLY A 255 4.31 10.52 -2.18
C GLY A 255 5.69 10.14 -1.64
N ASN A 256 6.57 11.13 -1.59
CA ASN A 256 7.92 10.96 -1.08
C ASN A 256 7.90 10.56 0.40
N PHE A 257 8.53 9.44 0.73
CA PHE A 257 8.53 8.90 2.08
C PHE A 257 9.92 8.43 2.53
N ILE A 258 10.08 8.28 3.83
CA ILE A 258 11.20 7.58 4.45
C ILE A 258 10.70 6.70 5.59
N ALA A 259 11.24 5.49 5.69
CA ALA A 259 11.13 4.60 6.81
C ALA A 259 12.54 4.17 7.22
N GLN A 260 12.89 4.32 8.50
CA GLN A 260 14.27 4.19 8.94
C GLN A 260 14.36 3.58 10.34
N LEU A 261 15.35 2.71 10.52
CA LEU A 261 15.84 2.24 11.80
C LEU A 261 17.26 2.78 12.02
N GLU A 262 17.49 3.46 13.14
CA GLU A 262 18.80 3.95 13.52
C GLU A 262 19.28 3.28 14.80
N LYS A 263 20.36 2.49 14.70
CA LYS A 263 21.02 1.91 15.86
C LYS A 263 22.05 2.87 16.43
N SER A 264 21.86 3.27 17.68
CA SER A 264 22.72 4.20 18.40
C SER A 264 23.94 3.51 19.03
N GLN A 265 24.89 4.32 19.51
CA GLN A 265 26.06 3.87 20.28
C GLN A 265 25.72 3.19 21.61
N PHE A 266 24.48 3.30 22.07
CA PHE A 266 23.98 2.70 23.32
C PHE A 266 23.15 1.43 23.07
N ASP A 267 23.27 0.82 21.88
CA ASP A 267 22.50 -0.35 21.48
C ASP A 267 20.96 -0.15 21.60
N SER A 268 20.51 1.06 21.35
CA SER A 268 19.09 1.37 21.16
C SER A 268 18.79 1.58 19.68
N ILE A 269 17.54 1.32 19.31
CA ILE A 269 17.00 1.54 17.96
C ILE A 269 15.97 2.64 18.03
N ARG A 270 16.09 3.60 17.10
CA ARG A 270 15.01 4.55 16.77
C ARG A 270 14.35 4.16 15.48
N ALA A 271 13.07 3.85 15.53
CA ALA A 271 12.23 3.61 14.35
C ALA A 271 11.47 4.90 14.00
N VAL A 272 11.60 5.39 12.76
CA VAL A 272 10.87 6.57 12.28
C VAL A 272 10.23 6.31 10.93
N MET A 273 9.08 6.96 10.69
CA MET A 273 8.37 6.91 9.41
C MET A 273 7.67 8.24 9.14
N GLY A 274 7.76 8.74 7.89
CA GLY A 274 7.10 9.97 7.51
C GLY A 274 7.44 10.46 6.11
N ILE A 275 7.06 11.70 5.80
CA ILE A 275 7.44 12.38 4.55
C ILE A 275 8.96 12.50 4.47
N HIS A 276 9.53 12.19 3.30
CA HIS A 276 10.97 12.29 3.08
C HIS A 276 11.41 13.75 3.17
N PRO A 277 12.42 14.09 4.01
CA PRO A 277 12.84 15.49 4.22
C PRO A 277 13.61 16.09 3.04
N ALA A 278 14.14 15.27 2.12
CA ALA A 278 14.77 15.80 0.91
C ALA A 278 13.73 16.54 0.06
N ASP A 279 14.08 17.76 -0.36
CA ASP A 279 13.23 18.64 -1.15
C ASP A 279 11.89 19.02 -0.48
N PHE A 280 11.75 18.79 0.84
CA PHE A 280 10.58 19.15 1.63
C PHE A 280 10.86 20.40 2.47
N SER A 281 10.03 21.43 2.29
CA SER A 281 9.97 22.59 3.17
C SER A 281 8.58 23.17 3.12
N TRP A 282 7.83 23.03 4.23
CA TRP A 282 6.46 23.53 4.33
C TRP A 282 6.42 24.81 5.11
N LYS A 283 5.99 25.91 4.49
CA LYS A 283 5.80 27.20 5.15
C LYS A 283 4.48 27.18 5.93
N LEU A 284 4.59 27.24 7.24
CA LEU A 284 3.47 27.27 8.15
C LEU A 284 3.26 28.71 8.65
N GLU A 285 2.24 29.39 8.13
CA GLU A 285 1.89 30.76 8.54
C GLU A 285 1.32 30.78 9.96
N SER A 286 1.16 31.97 10.52
CA SER A 286 0.50 32.16 11.83
C SER A 286 -0.91 31.54 11.83
N GLU A 287 -1.26 30.79 12.88
CA GLU A 287 -2.52 30.06 13.06
C GLU A 287 -2.82 28.96 12.00
N GLU A 288 -1.85 28.62 11.15
CA GLU A 288 -1.98 27.46 10.26
C GLU A 288 -1.57 26.17 10.95
N SER A 289 -2.16 25.05 10.50
CA SER A 289 -1.84 23.70 10.94
C SER A 289 -1.35 22.86 9.77
N PHE A 290 -0.33 22.03 10.02
CA PHE A 290 0.13 20.98 9.14
C PHE A 290 -0.21 19.62 9.77
N TYR A 291 -0.74 18.71 8.97
CA TYR A 291 -1.02 17.33 9.38
C TYR A 291 -0.09 16.40 8.64
N THR A 292 0.59 15.51 9.37
CA THR A 292 1.37 14.44 8.73
C THR A 292 0.45 13.34 8.24
N PRO A 293 0.79 12.62 7.14
CA PRO A 293 0.09 11.40 6.78
C PRO A 293 0.14 10.37 7.90
N GLU A 294 -0.78 9.41 7.90
CA GLU A 294 -0.88 8.41 8.94
C GLU A 294 0.10 7.25 8.75
N ALA A 295 0.69 6.76 9.83
CA ALA A 295 1.46 5.52 9.88
C ALA A 295 0.68 4.46 10.65
N ALA A 296 0.53 3.26 10.07
CA ALA A 296 -0.11 2.12 10.70
C ALA A 296 0.95 1.16 11.29
N LEU A 297 0.82 0.85 12.58
CA LEU A 297 1.75 0.02 13.33
C LEU A 297 1.08 -1.27 13.79
N THR A 298 1.81 -2.39 13.73
CA THR A 298 1.37 -3.65 14.32
C THR A 298 2.55 -4.38 14.96
N PHE A 299 2.23 -5.18 15.97
CA PHE A 299 3.14 -6.16 16.58
C PHE A 299 2.51 -7.56 16.47
N SER A 300 3.32 -8.54 16.14
CA SER A 300 2.95 -9.95 16.15
C SER A 300 3.95 -10.76 16.96
N ALA A 301 3.48 -11.65 17.81
CA ALA A 301 4.29 -12.65 18.50
C ALA A 301 4.25 -14.03 17.81
N GLU A 302 3.52 -14.13 16.70
CA GLU A 302 3.26 -15.37 15.96
C GLU A 302 3.82 -15.33 14.53
N GLY A 303 4.91 -14.58 14.34
CA GLY A 303 5.62 -14.47 13.07
C GLY A 303 4.96 -13.53 12.06
N LEU A 304 5.51 -13.57 10.83
CA LEU A 304 5.08 -12.72 9.72
C LEU A 304 3.63 -12.98 9.30
N GLY A 305 3.17 -14.24 9.34
CA GLY A 305 1.81 -14.58 8.91
C GLY A 305 0.72 -13.89 9.74
N LYS A 306 0.89 -13.73 11.04
CA LYS A 306 -0.07 -12.98 11.88
C LYS A 306 0.02 -11.48 11.60
N MET A 307 1.22 -10.92 11.42
CA MET A 307 1.41 -9.53 10.97
C MET A 307 0.66 -9.28 9.65
N THR A 308 0.81 -10.17 8.69
CA THR A 308 0.11 -10.13 7.39
C THR A 308 -1.41 -10.06 7.57
N ARG A 309 -1.97 -10.96 8.37
CA ARG A 309 -3.44 -11.00 8.61
C ARG A 309 -3.94 -9.77 9.35
N ASN A 310 -3.14 -9.20 10.28
CA ASN A 310 -3.48 -7.95 10.95
C ASN A 310 -3.65 -6.82 9.92
N PHE A 311 -2.69 -6.64 8.99
CA PHE A 311 -2.80 -5.65 7.93
C PHE A 311 -3.96 -5.93 6.97
N HIS A 312 -4.17 -7.19 6.56
CA HIS A 312 -5.26 -7.55 5.65
C HIS A 312 -6.63 -7.17 6.23
N ASP A 313 -6.88 -7.55 7.48
CA ASP A 313 -8.15 -7.25 8.15
C ASP A 313 -8.31 -5.76 8.40
N PHE A 314 -7.24 -5.10 8.82
CA PHE A 314 -7.24 -3.66 9.03
C PHE A 314 -7.56 -2.88 7.75
N TYR A 315 -6.93 -3.21 6.62
CA TYR A 315 -7.20 -2.50 5.37
C TYR A 315 -8.59 -2.78 4.82
N ARG A 316 -9.06 -4.01 4.91
CA ARG A 316 -10.44 -4.33 4.52
C ARG A 316 -11.47 -3.56 5.35
N ASN A 317 -11.27 -3.47 6.66
CA ASN A 317 -12.28 -2.95 7.57
C ASN A 317 -12.17 -1.44 7.81
N HIS A 318 -10.94 -0.90 7.82
CA HIS A 318 -10.66 0.45 8.30
C HIS A 318 -9.95 1.36 7.30
N LEU A 319 -9.66 0.92 6.05
CA LEU A 319 -9.00 1.77 5.06
C LEU A 319 -9.75 1.85 3.73
N ILE A 320 -10.13 0.72 3.15
CA ILE A 320 -10.80 0.70 1.84
C ILE A 320 -12.23 1.20 1.98
N ARG A 321 -12.51 2.41 1.45
CA ARG A 321 -13.82 3.05 1.57
C ARG A 321 -14.86 2.54 0.59
N SER A 322 -14.40 2.06 -0.57
CA SER A 322 -15.26 1.63 -1.65
C SER A 322 -16.22 0.51 -1.22
N LYS A 323 -17.46 0.56 -1.74
CA LYS A 323 -18.44 -0.52 -1.58
C LYS A 323 -17.93 -1.86 -2.10
N TYR A 324 -17.04 -1.83 -3.10
CA TYR A 324 -16.47 -3.03 -3.70
C TYR A 324 -15.52 -3.80 -2.77
N ARG A 325 -15.08 -3.23 -1.65
CA ARG A 325 -14.24 -3.97 -0.68
C ARG A 325 -14.84 -5.32 -0.28
N ASN A 326 -16.18 -5.39 -0.15
CA ASN A 326 -16.93 -6.58 0.26
C ASN A 326 -17.75 -7.18 -0.90
N GLN A 327 -17.49 -6.79 -2.15
CA GLN A 327 -18.22 -7.29 -3.31
C GLN A 327 -17.26 -7.98 -4.28
N LYS A 328 -17.77 -9.04 -4.90
CA LYS A 328 -17.06 -9.70 -5.99
C LYS A 328 -16.87 -8.73 -7.15
N ARG A 329 -15.64 -8.66 -7.70
CA ARG A 329 -15.36 -7.87 -8.88
C ARG A 329 -15.85 -8.59 -10.12
N PRO A 330 -16.30 -7.87 -11.16
CA PRO A 330 -16.59 -8.48 -12.46
C PRO A 330 -15.28 -9.05 -13.05
N ILE A 331 -15.39 -10.20 -13.71
CA ILE A 331 -14.28 -10.73 -14.52
C ILE A 331 -14.13 -9.81 -15.74
N LEU A 332 -12.98 -9.17 -15.85
CA LEU A 332 -12.72 -8.24 -16.94
C LEU A 332 -11.79 -8.84 -18.03
N ILE A 333 -11.87 -8.28 -19.22
CA ILE A 333 -10.84 -8.39 -20.25
C ILE A 333 -10.38 -6.99 -20.64
N ASN A 334 -9.06 -6.78 -20.56
CA ASN A 334 -8.42 -5.53 -20.97
C ASN A 334 -7.76 -5.73 -22.34
N ASN A 335 -7.88 -4.75 -23.23
CA ASN A 335 -7.36 -4.88 -24.59
C ASN A 335 -5.88 -4.48 -24.74
N TRP A 336 -5.20 -4.00 -23.68
CA TRP A 336 -3.83 -3.48 -23.84
C TRP A 336 -2.89 -4.50 -24.48
N GLU A 337 -2.66 -5.64 -23.84
CA GLU A 337 -1.79 -6.68 -24.42
C GLU A 337 -2.38 -7.36 -25.67
N ALA A 338 -3.68 -7.25 -25.88
CA ALA A 338 -4.35 -7.79 -27.05
C ALA A 338 -4.05 -7.00 -28.33
N THR A 339 -4.00 -5.67 -28.24
CA THR A 339 -4.01 -4.80 -29.41
C THR A 339 -3.05 -3.62 -29.33
N TYR A 340 -2.57 -3.27 -28.14
CA TYR A 340 -1.89 -2.00 -27.87
C TYR A 340 -2.69 -0.83 -28.48
N PHE A 341 -2.06 0.06 -29.24
CA PHE A 341 -2.71 1.20 -29.91
C PHE A 341 -3.47 0.82 -31.19
N ASP A 342 -3.33 -0.42 -31.70
CA ASP A 342 -3.96 -0.86 -32.95
C ASP A 342 -5.34 -1.48 -32.71
N PHE A 343 -6.29 -0.65 -32.32
CA PHE A 343 -7.70 -1.05 -32.16
C PHE A 343 -8.68 -0.04 -32.78
N ASN A 344 -9.90 -0.53 -32.99
CA ASN A 344 -11.06 0.27 -33.39
C ASN A 344 -12.32 -0.36 -32.80
N THR A 345 -13.48 0.27 -33.02
CA THR A 345 -14.77 -0.24 -32.54
C THR A 345 -15.02 -1.70 -32.91
N GLU A 346 -14.72 -2.11 -34.16
CA GLU A 346 -14.99 -3.46 -34.65
C GLU A 346 -14.15 -4.50 -33.90
N LYS A 347 -12.83 -4.28 -33.77
CA LYS A 347 -11.94 -5.18 -33.03
C LYS A 347 -12.36 -5.34 -31.56
N LEU A 348 -12.73 -4.24 -30.90
CA LEU A 348 -13.17 -4.29 -29.51
C LEU A 348 -14.52 -5.03 -29.36
N LEU A 349 -15.44 -4.86 -30.29
CA LEU A 349 -16.70 -5.60 -30.30
C LEU A 349 -16.51 -7.09 -30.61
N ASP A 350 -15.55 -7.46 -31.44
CA ASP A 350 -15.25 -8.87 -31.70
C ASP A 350 -14.66 -9.56 -30.46
N ILE A 351 -13.76 -8.87 -29.72
CA ILE A 351 -13.28 -9.34 -28.41
C ILE A 351 -14.47 -9.47 -27.43
N ALA A 352 -15.32 -8.45 -27.31
CA ALA A 352 -16.45 -8.45 -26.39
C ALA A 352 -17.47 -9.57 -26.69
N LYS A 353 -17.81 -9.78 -27.97
CA LYS A 353 -18.73 -10.85 -28.39
C LYS A 353 -18.24 -12.23 -27.97
N LEU A 354 -16.94 -12.50 -28.15
CA LEU A 354 -16.37 -13.78 -27.77
C LEU A 354 -16.24 -13.90 -26.25
N ALA A 355 -15.79 -12.84 -25.58
CA ALA A 355 -15.64 -12.78 -24.14
C ALA A 355 -16.96 -13.04 -23.40
N SER A 356 -18.06 -12.43 -23.87
CA SER A 356 -19.40 -12.63 -23.29
C SER A 356 -19.87 -14.08 -23.34
N GLN A 357 -19.51 -14.82 -24.41
CA GLN A 357 -19.85 -16.25 -24.57
C GLN A 357 -19.14 -17.15 -23.56
N TYR A 358 -17.97 -16.70 -23.05
CA TYR A 358 -17.15 -17.45 -22.10
C TYR A 358 -17.34 -16.99 -20.64
N GLY A 359 -18.28 -16.11 -20.38
CA GLY A 359 -18.60 -15.66 -19.03
C GLY A 359 -17.72 -14.53 -18.50
N ILE A 360 -17.01 -13.85 -19.38
CA ILE A 360 -16.31 -12.59 -19.03
C ILE A 360 -17.34 -11.47 -18.95
N GLU A 361 -17.27 -10.63 -17.92
CA GLU A 361 -18.37 -9.73 -17.50
C GLU A 361 -18.13 -8.26 -17.83
N MET A 362 -16.88 -7.87 -18.18
CA MET A 362 -16.52 -6.48 -18.47
C MET A 362 -15.47 -6.39 -19.56
N LEU A 363 -15.64 -5.44 -20.49
CA LEU A 363 -14.59 -5.02 -21.41
C LEU A 363 -13.97 -3.72 -20.88
N VAL A 364 -12.65 -3.68 -20.75
CA VAL A 364 -11.89 -2.46 -20.41
C VAL A 364 -11.12 -2.00 -21.64
N MET A 365 -11.44 -0.80 -22.11
CA MET A 365 -10.72 -0.12 -23.18
C MET A 365 -9.54 0.65 -22.59
N ASP A 366 -8.34 0.20 -22.89
CA ASP A 366 -7.07 0.76 -22.39
C ASP A 366 -6.59 1.95 -23.26
N ASP A 367 -5.33 2.38 -23.12
CA ASP A 367 -4.73 3.55 -23.74
C ASP A 367 -4.93 3.61 -25.27
N GLY A 368 -5.19 4.81 -25.81
CA GLY A 368 -5.28 5.07 -27.25
C GLY A 368 -6.64 5.47 -27.79
N TRP A 369 -7.68 5.63 -26.97
CA TRP A 369 -9.06 5.94 -27.40
C TRP A 369 -9.33 7.44 -27.63
N PHE A 370 -8.44 8.34 -27.19
CA PHE A 370 -8.64 9.79 -27.13
C PHE A 370 -7.69 10.56 -28.04
N GLY A 371 -7.99 11.82 -28.34
CA GLY A 371 -7.17 12.74 -29.12
C GLY A 371 -6.70 12.14 -30.45
N HIS A 372 -5.41 12.16 -30.67
CA HIS A 372 -4.73 11.54 -31.82
C HIS A 372 -3.77 10.41 -31.37
N ARG A 373 -4.04 9.82 -30.22
CA ARG A 373 -3.22 8.84 -29.54
C ARG A 373 -3.10 7.51 -30.29
N ASN A 374 -2.04 7.39 -31.11
CA ASN A 374 -1.72 6.17 -31.85
C ASN A 374 -0.38 5.54 -31.40
N ASP A 375 0.29 6.18 -30.48
CA ASP A 375 1.51 5.78 -29.81
C ASP A 375 1.63 6.52 -28.48
N ASP A 376 2.66 6.25 -27.69
CA ASP A 376 2.88 6.81 -26.36
C ASP A 376 3.46 8.23 -26.35
N SER A 377 3.68 8.85 -27.53
CA SER A 377 4.32 10.18 -27.65
C SER A 377 3.30 11.33 -27.77
N THR A 378 2.00 11.04 -27.89
CA THR A 378 1.00 12.03 -28.29
C THR A 378 -0.19 12.16 -27.32
N SER A 379 -0.87 13.31 -27.38
CA SER A 379 -2.25 13.57 -26.93
C SER A 379 -2.61 13.45 -25.45
N LEU A 380 -1.68 13.11 -24.54
CA LEU A 380 -2.02 13.15 -23.10
C LEU A 380 -2.44 14.57 -22.71
N GLY A 381 -3.56 14.71 -21.99
CA GLY A 381 -4.24 15.98 -21.70
C GLY A 381 -5.43 16.29 -22.59
N ASP A 382 -5.50 15.69 -23.79
CA ASP A 382 -6.57 15.89 -24.78
C ASP A 382 -7.68 14.85 -24.61
N TRP A 383 -8.39 14.91 -23.49
CA TRP A 383 -9.43 13.94 -23.11
C TRP A 383 -10.72 14.16 -23.92
N PHE A 384 -10.66 13.86 -25.22
CA PHE A 384 -11.83 13.77 -26.11
C PHE A 384 -11.73 12.55 -27.01
N VAL A 385 -12.87 11.97 -27.35
CA VAL A 385 -12.96 10.69 -28.08
C VAL A 385 -12.34 10.80 -29.47
N ASN A 386 -11.52 9.84 -29.84
CA ASN A 386 -10.99 9.70 -31.21
C ASN A 386 -12.03 9.01 -32.09
N GLU A 387 -12.87 9.79 -32.76
CA GLU A 387 -13.94 9.27 -33.61
C GLU A 387 -13.45 8.50 -34.84
N LYS A 388 -12.20 8.66 -35.23
CA LYS A 388 -11.60 7.85 -36.31
C LYS A 388 -11.33 6.42 -35.88
N LYS A 389 -10.87 6.24 -34.62
CA LYS A 389 -10.69 4.90 -34.00
C LYS A 389 -12.02 4.32 -33.56
N LEU A 390 -12.91 5.16 -33.04
CA LEU A 390 -14.20 4.76 -32.52
C LEU A 390 -15.34 5.30 -33.40
N PRO A 391 -15.52 4.79 -34.63
CA PRO A 391 -16.67 5.17 -35.47
C PRO A 391 -17.99 4.92 -34.76
N GLY A 392 -18.83 5.94 -34.70
CA GLY A 392 -20.06 5.93 -33.92
C GLY A 392 -19.93 6.53 -32.53
N GLY A 393 -18.68 6.81 -32.09
CA GLY A 393 -18.40 7.42 -30.82
C GLY A 393 -18.36 6.42 -29.64
N LEU A 394 -18.00 6.94 -28.46
CA LEU A 394 -17.90 6.14 -27.24
C LEU A 394 -19.25 5.52 -26.83
N ASN A 395 -20.34 6.30 -26.93
CA ASN A 395 -21.69 5.83 -26.57
C ASN A 395 -22.09 4.60 -27.37
N TYR A 396 -21.85 4.61 -28.70
CA TYR A 396 -22.15 3.46 -29.55
C TYR A 396 -21.40 2.21 -29.11
N LEU A 397 -20.10 2.31 -28.84
CA LEU A 397 -19.29 1.17 -28.38
C LEU A 397 -19.82 0.64 -27.04
N VAL A 398 -20.06 1.52 -26.07
CA VAL A 398 -20.57 1.15 -24.74
C VAL A 398 -21.95 0.48 -24.84
N ASP A 399 -22.86 1.05 -25.63
CA ASP A 399 -24.21 0.50 -25.84
C ASP A 399 -24.15 -0.91 -26.46
N GLU A 400 -23.27 -1.14 -27.45
CA GLU A 400 -23.12 -2.46 -28.08
C GLU A 400 -22.51 -3.48 -27.09
N VAL A 401 -21.55 -3.08 -26.24
CA VAL A 401 -20.99 -3.94 -25.18
C VAL A 401 -22.06 -4.26 -24.14
N ASN A 402 -22.85 -3.26 -23.72
CA ASN A 402 -23.93 -3.49 -22.75
C ASN A 402 -25.04 -4.41 -23.29
N LYS A 403 -25.35 -4.38 -24.61
CA LYS A 403 -26.27 -5.33 -25.25
C LYS A 403 -25.82 -6.78 -25.16
N LEU A 404 -24.51 -7.03 -25.02
CA LEU A 404 -23.96 -8.36 -24.78
C LEU A 404 -24.09 -8.81 -23.31
N GLY A 405 -24.63 -7.96 -22.43
CA GLY A 405 -24.70 -8.20 -20.98
C GLY A 405 -23.41 -7.89 -20.24
N MET A 406 -22.46 -7.26 -20.91
CA MET A 406 -21.17 -6.91 -20.33
C MET A 406 -21.17 -5.44 -19.84
N LYS A 407 -20.38 -5.20 -18.80
CA LYS A 407 -20.00 -3.86 -18.30
C LYS A 407 -18.89 -3.26 -19.17
N PHE A 408 -18.70 -1.95 -19.05
CA PHE A 408 -17.64 -1.23 -19.75
C PHE A 408 -16.74 -0.45 -18.80
N GLY A 409 -15.43 -0.54 -19.03
CA GLY A 409 -14.40 0.21 -18.33
C GLY A 409 -13.50 0.99 -19.27
N ILE A 410 -12.86 2.02 -18.74
CA ILE A 410 -11.98 2.91 -19.50
C ILE A 410 -10.69 3.22 -18.74
N TRP A 411 -9.58 3.33 -19.47
CA TRP A 411 -8.29 3.77 -18.96
C TRP A 411 -8.13 5.28 -19.10
N MET A 412 -7.49 5.90 -18.13
CA MET A 412 -7.11 7.31 -18.13
C MET A 412 -5.76 7.52 -17.44
N GLU A 413 -4.99 8.53 -17.89
CA GLU A 413 -3.75 9.00 -17.25
C GLU A 413 -3.82 10.51 -17.02
N PRO A 414 -4.64 10.97 -16.07
CA PRO A 414 -5.01 12.38 -15.92
C PRO A 414 -3.89 13.30 -15.45
N GLU A 415 -2.84 12.75 -14.87
CA GLU A 415 -1.73 13.49 -14.27
C GLU A 415 -0.67 13.91 -15.30
N MET A 416 -0.78 13.42 -16.54
CA MET A 416 0.25 13.58 -17.57
C MET A 416 -0.22 14.46 -18.73
N ILE A 417 0.77 15.03 -19.43
CA ILE A 417 0.54 15.89 -20.59
C ILE A 417 1.63 15.65 -21.64
N SER A 418 1.22 15.48 -22.90
CA SER A 418 2.16 15.35 -24.03
C SER A 418 2.55 16.73 -24.57
N PRO A 419 3.82 16.92 -25.02
CA PRO A 419 4.28 18.18 -25.59
C PRO A 419 3.50 18.63 -26.84
N ASP A 420 2.90 17.70 -27.58
CA ASP A 420 2.14 17.97 -28.80
C ASP A 420 0.64 18.16 -28.56
N SER A 421 0.15 17.92 -27.34
CA SER A 421 -1.28 18.06 -27.00
C SER A 421 -1.78 19.51 -27.21
N GLU A 422 -3.03 19.67 -27.53
CA GLU A 422 -3.67 20.99 -27.60
C GLU A 422 -3.64 21.67 -26.24
N LEU A 423 -3.84 20.90 -25.15
CA LEU A 423 -3.77 21.41 -23.79
C LEU A 423 -2.40 22.01 -23.46
N TYR A 424 -1.29 21.36 -23.84
CA TYR A 424 0.04 21.88 -23.60
C TYR A 424 0.35 23.14 -24.43
N LYS A 425 -0.14 23.21 -25.67
CA LYS A 425 -0.01 24.39 -26.52
C LYS A 425 -0.75 25.61 -25.94
N GLU A 426 -1.91 25.38 -25.34
CA GLU A 426 -2.69 26.43 -24.67
C GLU A 426 -2.09 26.83 -23.32
N HIS A 427 -1.61 25.86 -22.55
CA HIS A 427 -1.14 26.02 -21.17
C HIS A 427 0.20 25.33 -20.91
N PRO A 428 1.31 25.79 -21.53
CA PRO A 428 2.63 25.20 -21.32
C PRO A 428 3.15 25.41 -19.88
N ASP A 429 2.56 26.37 -19.14
CA ASP A 429 2.85 26.67 -17.75
C ASP A 429 2.15 25.72 -16.74
N TRP A 430 1.32 24.78 -17.22
CA TRP A 430 0.64 23.83 -16.38
C TRP A 430 1.45 22.56 -16.09
N ALA A 431 2.53 22.35 -16.81
CA ALA A 431 3.47 21.28 -16.50
C ALA A 431 4.40 21.67 -15.35
N ILE A 432 4.77 20.69 -14.52
CA ILE A 432 5.86 20.85 -13.55
C ILE A 432 7.14 21.19 -14.33
N ALA A 433 7.74 22.32 -14.01
CA ALA A 433 8.91 22.82 -14.73
C ALA A 433 9.71 23.81 -13.89
N VAL A 434 11.02 23.87 -14.14
CA VAL A 434 11.92 24.87 -13.59
C VAL A 434 12.14 25.98 -14.62
N LYS A 435 11.89 27.23 -14.22
CA LYS A 435 12.02 28.37 -15.08
C LYS A 435 13.42 28.44 -15.75
N GLY A 436 13.44 28.47 -17.08
CA GLY A 436 14.67 28.57 -17.88
C GLY A 436 15.34 27.21 -18.14
N ARG A 437 14.78 26.09 -17.73
CA ARG A 437 15.21 24.74 -18.11
C ARG A 437 14.27 24.16 -19.16
N THR A 438 14.83 23.36 -20.07
CA THR A 438 14.02 22.45 -20.89
C THR A 438 13.54 21.29 -20.00
N GLY A 439 12.26 21.00 -20.02
CA GLY A 439 11.68 19.90 -19.23
C GLY A 439 12.25 18.55 -19.66
N THR A 440 12.42 17.66 -18.70
CA THR A 440 12.85 16.28 -18.93
C THR A 440 11.65 15.42 -19.31
N LEU A 441 11.70 14.78 -20.46
CA LEU A 441 10.71 13.77 -20.86
C LEU A 441 11.06 12.43 -20.27
N SER A 442 10.04 11.75 -19.74
CA SER A 442 10.08 10.33 -19.45
C SER A 442 8.83 9.73 -20.05
N ARG A 443 8.97 8.61 -20.79
CA ARG A 443 7.90 8.02 -21.61
C ARG A 443 7.20 9.05 -22.52
N ASN A 444 7.99 9.97 -23.11
CA ASN A 444 7.55 11.03 -24.02
C ASN A 444 6.52 12.02 -23.43
N GLN A 445 6.40 12.14 -22.12
CA GLN A 445 5.38 12.98 -21.46
C GLN A 445 5.97 13.84 -20.33
N TYR A 446 5.25 14.92 -19.99
CA TYR A 446 5.45 15.76 -18.83
C TYR A 446 4.39 15.44 -17.76
N VAL A 447 4.60 15.97 -16.55
CA VAL A 447 3.67 15.88 -15.44
C VAL A 447 2.91 17.20 -15.29
N LEU A 448 1.60 17.15 -15.16
CA LEU A 448 0.78 18.32 -14.83
C LEU A 448 1.01 18.76 -13.39
N ASP A 449 1.02 20.04 -13.15
CA ASP A 449 1.18 20.63 -11.82
C ASP A 449 -0.13 20.51 -11.01
N PHE A 450 -0.39 19.37 -10.41
CA PHE A 450 -1.57 19.15 -9.58
C PHE A 450 -1.52 19.87 -8.23
N SER A 451 -0.45 20.61 -7.91
CA SER A 451 -0.50 21.57 -6.82
C SER A 451 -1.47 22.74 -7.12
N ARG A 452 -1.77 22.97 -8.40
CA ARG A 452 -2.62 24.05 -8.92
C ARG A 452 -4.08 23.60 -9.01
N LYS A 453 -4.95 24.39 -8.41
CA LYS A 453 -6.40 24.15 -8.45
C LYS A 453 -7.01 24.29 -9.86
N ASP A 454 -6.58 25.29 -10.63
CA ASP A 454 -7.05 25.52 -12.00
C ASP A 454 -6.73 24.34 -12.93
N VAL A 455 -5.57 23.71 -12.80
CA VAL A 455 -5.20 22.51 -13.54
C VAL A 455 -6.12 21.35 -13.15
N ARG A 456 -6.27 21.09 -11.85
CA ARG A 456 -7.15 20.00 -11.35
C ARG A 456 -8.59 20.20 -11.80
N ASP A 457 -9.12 21.41 -11.71
CA ASP A 457 -10.50 21.70 -12.11
C ASP A 457 -10.72 21.44 -13.62
N CYS A 458 -9.80 21.88 -14.48
CA CYS A 458 -9.89 21.65 -15.91
C CYS A 458 -9.85 20.15 -16.26
N ILE A 459 -8.88 19.42 -15.73
CA ILE A 459 -8.74 17.98 -15.97
C ILE A 459 -9.94 17.22 -15.43
N TYR A 460 -10.39 17.56 -14.22
CA TYR A 460 -11.55 16.90 -13.62
C TYR A 460 -12.82 17.07 -14.46
N GLU A 461 -13.11 18.28 -14.98
CA GLU A 461 -14.30 18.52 -15.82
C GLU A 461 -14.24 17.72 -17.14
N LYS A 462 -13.04 17.56 -17.73
CA LYS A 462 -12.87 16.70 -18.91
C LYS A 462 -13.17 15.24 -18.59
N ILE A 463 -12.63 14.71 -17.47
CA ILE A 463 -12.90 13.33 -17.01
C ILE A 463 -14.40 13.15 -16.72
N ARG A 464 -14.99 14.08 -15.97
CA ARG A 464 -16.42 14.05 -15.63
C ARG A 464 -17.30 14.03 -16.86
N ALA A 465 -16.96 14.82 -17.88
CA ALA A 465 -17.69 14.85 -19.14
C ALA A 465 -17.66 13.48 -19.86
N ILE A 466 -16.51 12.81 -19.92
CA ILE A 466 -16.36 11.47 -20.50
C ILE A 466 -17.19 10.45 -19.71
N LEU A 467 -17.02 10.40 -18.39
CA LEU A 467 -17.72 9.42 -17.54
C LEU A 467 -19.24 9.62 -17.53
N SER A 468 -19.70 10.87 -17.72
CA SER A 468 -21.12 11.18 -17.81
C SER A 468 -21.72 10.95 -19.20
N SER A 469 -20.91 10.73 -20.23
CA SER A 469 -21.36 10.59 -21.62
C SER A 469 -21.89 9.20 -21.96
N ALA A 470 -21.48 8.16 -21.21
CA ALA A 470 -21.84 6.77 -21.46
C ALA A 470 -21.92 5.98 -20.16
N ASN A 471 -22.45 4.75 -20.21
CA ASN A 471 -22.51 3.85 -19.04
C ASN A 471 -21.14 3.21 -18.75
N ILE A 472 -20.24 3.98 -18.15
CA ILE A 472 -18.89 3.55 -17.76
C ILE A 472 -18.90 3.18 -16.28
N GLU A 473 -18.58 1.93 -15.96
CA GLU A 473 -18.68 1.39 -14.61
C GLU A 473 -17.31 1.13 -13.94
N TYR A 474 -16.21 1.33 -14.69
CA TYR A 474 -14.84 1.10 -14.23
C TYR A 474 -13.88 2.13 -14.84
N VAL A 475 -12.94 2.59 -14.02
CA VAL A 475 -11.82 3.42 -14.46
C VAL A 475 -10.50 2.81 -13.98
N LYS A 476 -9.56 2.63 -14.92
CA LYS A 476 -8.14 2.39 -14.61
C LYS A 476 -7.44 3.74 -14.65
N TRP A 477 -7.06 4.23 -13.48
CA TRP A 477 -6.32 5.49 -13.31
C TRP A 477 -4.84 5.22 -13.28
N ASP A 478 -4.12 5.66 -14.28
CA ASP A 478 -2.70 5.40 -14.47
C ASP A 478 -1.81 6.63 -14.26
N MET A 479 -0.52 6.38 -14.02
CA MET A 479 0.56 7.36 -13.95
C MET A 479 1.86 6.69 -14.39
N ASN A 480 2.37 7.02 -15.58
CA ASN A 480 3.46 6.27 -16.21
C ASN A 480 4.81 6.97 -16.17
N ARG A 481 5.06 7.82 -15.20
CA ARG A 481 6.39 8.39 -14.96
C ARG A 481 6.50 9.01 -13.56
N GLN A 482 7.74 9.15 -13.10
CA GLN A 482 8.07 9.84 -11.85
C GLN A 482 8.19 11.35 -12.06
N LEU A 483 8.12 12.11 -10.97
CA LEU A 483 8.34 13.56 -10.97
C LEU A 483 9.80 13.88 -11.23
N THR A 484 10.03 14.82 -12.13
CA THR A 484 11.34 15.45 -12.41
C THR A 484 11.18 16.97 -12.50
N ASP A 485 12.30 17.68 -12.59
CA ASP A 485 12.30 19.13 -12.77
C ASP A 485 11.41 19.84 -11.73
N LEU A 486 11.58 19.46 -10.46
CA LEU A 486 10.73 19.90 -9.35
C LEU A 486 10.68 21.43 -9.24
N GLY A 487 9.63 22.02 -9.79
CA GLY A 487 9.33 23.42 -9.75
C GLY A 487 7.91 23.69 -10.24
N SER A 488 7.19 24.53 -9.53
CA SER A 488 5.89 25.04 -9.96
C SER A 488 6.03 26.47 -10.46
N LEU A 489 5.55 26.75 -11.67
CA LEU A 489 5.54 28.12 -12.20
C LEU A 489 4.50 29.02 -11.50
N ALA A 490 3.63 28.43 -10.69
CA ALA A 490 2.60 29.15 -9.93
C ALA A 490 2.95 29.37 -8.45
N LEU A 491 3.71 28.44 -7.84
CA LEU A 491 4.09 28.60 -6.43
C LEU A 491 5.12 29.71 -6.24
N PRO A 492 5.01 30.54 -5.19
CA PRO A 492 6.02 31.51 -4.85
C PRO A 492 7.32 30.84 -4.39
N ALA A 493 8.43 31.59 -4.43
CA ALA A 493 9.76 31.05 -4.18
C ALA A 493 9.93 30.37 -2.80
N ASP A 494 9.25 30.91 -1.78
CA ASP A 494 9.27 30.41 -0.39
C ASP A 494 8.36 29.20 -0.14
N ARG A 495 7.60 28.75 -1.16
CA ARG A 495 6.73 27.56 -1.11
C ARG A 495 7.11 26.48 -2.14
N GLN A 496 8.21 26.62 -2.85
CA GLN A 496 8.64 25.62 -3.86
C GLN A 496 8.92 24.26 -3.23
N GLY A 497 9.41 24.19 -1.98
CA GLY A 497 9.61 22.94 -1.25
C GLY A 497 8.33 22.23 -0.83
N GLU A 498 7.16 22.81 -1.07
CA GLU A 498 5.86 22.19 -0.81
C GLU A 498 5.36 21.38 -2.02
N LEU A 499 5.97 21.54 -3.19
CA LEU A 499 5.44 21.03 -4.47
C LEU A 499 5.09 19.55 -4.43
N SER A 500 6.04 18.69 -4.04
CA SER A 500 5.85 17.24 -4.07
C SER A 500 4.68 16.79 -3.17
N HIS A 501 4.55 17.38 -1.99
CA HIS A 501 3.43 17.08 -1.09
C HIS A 501 2.11 17.66 -1.61
N ARG A 502 2.11 18.91 -2.08
CA ARG A 502 0.91 19.54 -2.68
C ARG A 502 0.42 18.81 -3.92
N TYR A 503 1.34 18.26 -4.72
CA TYR A 503 0.99 17.42 -5.87
C TYR A 503 0.18 16.19 -5.43
N VAL A 504 0.67 15.46 -4.42
CA VAL A 504 -0.02 14.28 -3.89
C VAL A 504 -1.38 14.64 -3.29
N LEU A 505 -1.47 15.73 -2.53
CA LEU A 505 -2.76 16.24 -2.02
C LEU A 505 -3.71 16.57 -3.19
N GLY A 506 -3.18 17.08 -4.30
CA GLY A 506 -3.96 17.33 -5.52
C GLY A 506 -4.49 16.05 -6.17
N VAL A 507 -3.68 14.98 -6.21
CA VAL A 507 -4.13 13.66 -6.69
C VAL A 507 -5.23 13.11 -5.79
N TYR A 508 -5.08 13.21 -4.47
CA TYR A 508 -6.12 12.78 -3.51
C TYR A 508 -7.41 13.56 -3.68
N GLU A 509 -7.33 14.89 -3.86
CA GLU A 509 -8.53 15.70 -4.13
C GLU A 509 -9.25 15.24 -5.42
N MET A 510 -8.50 14.93 -6.48
CA MET A 510 -9.08 14.45 -7.74
C MET A 510 -9.80 13.11 -7.54
N GLN A 511 -9.19 12.15 -6.84
CA GLN A 511 -9.81 10.85 -6.57
C GLN A 511 -10.97 10.96 -5.57
N GLU A 512 -10.91 11.87 -4.60
CA GLU A 512 -12.03 12.18 -3.70
C GLU A 512 -13.24 12.72 -4.47
N ARG A 513 -13.03 13.65 -5.41
CA ARG A 513 -14.08 14.18 -6.28
C ARG A 513 -14.67 13.07 -7.15
N LEU A 514 -13.82 12.22 -7.72
CA LEU A 514 -14.25 11.13 -8.59
C LEU A 514 -15.13 10.11 -7.85
N THR A 515 -14.69 9.66 -6.67
CA THR A 515 -15.43 8.66 -5.87
C THR A 515 -16.70 9.22 -5.25
N ARG A 516 -16.75 10.53 -4.98
CA ARG A 516 -17.95 11.23 -4.51
C ARG A 516 -19.00 11.40 -5.62
N ASP A 517 -18.56 11.85 -6.81
CA ASP A 517 -19.46 12.18 -7.92
C ASP A 517 -19.91 10.91 -8.66
N PHE A 518 -19.11 9.83 -8.60
CA PHE A 518 -19.42 8.52 -9.18
C PHE A 518 -19.27 7.39 -8.13
N PRO A 519 -20.17 7.31 -7.14
CA PRO A 519 -20.03 6.38 -6.00
C PRO A 519 -20.15 4.90 -6.39
N ASP A 520 -20.67 4.61 -7.57
CA ASP A 520 -20.83 3.26 -8.10
C ASP A 520 -19.67 2.81 -9.00
N LEU A 521 -18.75 3.71 -9.29
CA LEU A 521 -17.59 3.44 -10.14
C LEU A 521 -16.60 2.49 -9.43
N LEU A 522 -16.18 1.46 -10.13
CA LEU A 522 -15.04 0.65 -9.71
C LEU A 522 -13.75 1.33 -10.17
N LEU A 523 -13.03 1.91 -9.23
CA LEU A 523 -11.75 2.54 -9.49
C LEU A 523 -10.61 1.54 -9.26
N GLU A 524 -9.72 1.40 -10.25
CA GLU A 524 -8.45 0.71 -10.13
C GLU A 524 -7.31 1.71 -10.36
N ASN A 525 -6.40 1.84 -9.42
CA ASN A 525 -5.20 2.61 -9.62
C ASN A 525 -4.13 1.79 -10.33
N CYS A 526 -3.35 2.44 -11.18
CA CYS A 526 -2.16 1.94 -11.84
C CYS A 526 -1.08 3.03 -11.80
N SER A 527 0.17 2.64 -11.85
CA SER A 527 1.28 3.60 -12.00
C SER A 527 2.44 2.88 -12.67
N GLY A 528 2.35 2.70 -14.00
CA GLY A 528 3.26 1.83 -14.74
C GLY A 528 3.35 0.47 -14.05
N GLY A 529 2.22 -0.18 -13.80
CA GLY A 529 2.13 -1.31 -12.89
C GLY A 529 1.90 -0.87 -11.44
N GLY A 530 2.69 -1.39 -10.52
CA GLY A 530 2.48 -1.28 -9.09
C GLY A 530 3.30 -0.22 -8.36
N ALA A 531 3.76 0.87 -9.01
CA ALA A 531 4.57 1.88 -8.33
C ALA A 531 3.83 2.56 -7.17
N ARG A 532 2.55 2.85 -7.33
CA ARG A 532 1.68 3.39 -6.27
C ARG A 532 0.72 2.33 -5.72
N PHE A 533 1.14 1.10 -5.65
CA PHE A 533 0.40 0.09 -4.88
C PHE A 533 0.66 0.35 -3.40
N ASP A 534 0.00 1.33 -2.85
CA ASP A 534 0.20 1.82 -1.49
C ASP A 534 -1.14 2.08 -0.77
N PRO A 535 -1.15 2.20 0.56
CA PRO A 535 -2.39 2.37 1.31
C PRO A 535 -3.05 3.73 1.09
N GLY A 536 -2.31 4.75 0.63
CA GLY A 536 -2.88 6.04 0.27
C GLY A 536 -3.83 5.93 -0.93
N MET A 537 -3.41 5.24 -2.00
CA MET A 537 -4.27 4.96 -3.16
C MET A 537 -5.37 3.95 -2.82
N LEU A 538 -5.09 2.96 -1.97
CA LEU A 538 -6.06 1.95 -1.57
C LEU A 538 -7.27 2.55 -0.80
N TYR A 539 -7.09 3.69 -0.16
CA TYR A 539 -8.17 4.44 0.48
C TYR A 539 -9.28 4.84 -0.49
N TYR A 540 -8.92 5.17 -1.75
CA TYR A 540 -9.86 5.58 -2.80
C TYR A 540 -10.30 4.42 -3.70
N SER A 541 -9.40 3.49 -3.99
CA SER A 541 -9.65 2.37 -4.88
C SER A 541 -9.63 1.02 -4.15
N PRO A 542 -10.60 0.13 -4.39
CA PRO A 542 -10.64 -1.17 -3.71
C PRO A 542 -9.61 -2.16 -4.23
N GLN A 543 -8.96 -1.84 -5.34
CA GLN A 543 -7.95 -2.64 -6.02
C GLN A 543 -6.96 -1.77 -6.77
N ILE A 544 -5.75 -2.29 -6.96
CA ILE A 544 -4.66 -1.61 -7.66
C ILE A 544 -4.00 -2.64 -8.59
N TRP A 545 -3.59 -2.21 -9.79
CA TRP A 545 -2.84 -3.03 -10.72
C TRP A 545 -1.50 -3.43 -10.10
N CYS A 546 -1.28 -4.73 -9.98
CA CYS A 546 -0.18 -5.26 -9.16
C CYS A 546 1.18 -5.07 -9.83
N SER A 547 1.25 -5.30 -11.14
CA SER A 547 2.46 -5.19 -11.95
C SER A 547 2.11 -5.28 -13.44
N ASP A 548 2.86 -4.58 -14.29
CA ASP A 548 2.79 -4.74 -15.74
C ASP A 548 3.41 -6.06 -16.21
N ASP A 549 4.14 -6.78 -15.36
CA ASP A 549 4.51 -8.16 -15.63
C ASP A 549 3.33 -9.08 -15.37
N THR A 550 2.77 -9.62 -16.44
CA THR A 550 1.63 -10.55 -16.43
C THR A 550 2.05 -12.01 -16.51
N ASP A 551 3.35 -12.31 -16.57
CA ASP A 551 3.85 -13.69 -16.51
C ASP A 551 3.49 -14.34 -15.17
N ALA A 552 2.80 -15.49 -15.23
CA ALA A 552 2.28 -16.14 -14.02
C ALA A 552 3.38 -16.59 -13.05
N ILE A 553 4.58 -16.89 -13.53
CA ILE A 553 5.69 -17.34 -12.66
C ILE A 553 6.37 -16.16 -11.98
N GLU A 554 6.60 -15.03 -12.68
CA GLU A 554 7.07 -13.80 -12.05
C GLU A 554 6.03 -13.26 -11.05
N ARG A 555 4.74 -13.36 -11.38
CA ARG A 555 3.63 -12.96 -10.49
C ARG A 555 3.62 -13.74 -9.17
N LEU A 556 4.10 -14.99 -9.10
CA LEU A 556 4.22 -15.69 -7.82
C LEU A 556 5.00 -14.87 -6.79
N GLY A 557 6.16 -14.33 -7.20
CA GLY A 557 6.98 -13.53 -6.30
C GLY A 557 6.45 -12.11 -6.07
N ILE A 558 5.90 -11.46 -7.11
CA ILE A 558 5.31 -10.12 -7.01
C ILE A 558 4.07 -10.14 -6.10
N GLN A 559 3.22 -11.15 -6.27
CA GLN A 559 2.02 -11.34 -5.46
C GLN A 559 2.36 -11.79 -4.02
N GLU A 560 3.44 -12.57 -3.82
CA GLU A 560 3.94 -12.90 -2.49
C GLU A 560 4.31 -11.65 -1.68
N GLY A 561 5.16 -10.79 -2.25
CA GLY A 561 5.55 -9.55 -1.58
C GLY A 561 4.38 -8.57 -1.39
N THR A 562 3.43 -8.55 -2.32
CA THR A 562 2.21 -7.74 -2.18
C THR A 562 1.31 -8.31 -1.07
N ALA A 563 1.07 -9.62 -1.07
CA ALA A 563 0.24 -10.29 -0.07
C ALA A 563 0.84 -10.31 1.34
N LEU A 564 2.13 -9.98 1.50
CA LEU A 564 2.73 -9.80 2.82
C LEU A 564 1.98 -8.73 3.64
N ILE A 565 1.42 -7.73 2.96
CA ILE A 565 0.81 -6.57 3.61
C ILE A 565 -0.64 -6.33 3.17
N TYR A 566 -0.98 -6.61 1.90
CA TYR A 566 -2.27 -6.26 1.32
C TYR A 566 -3.17 -7.48 1.14
N PRO A 567 -4.49 -7.36 1.39
CA PRO A 567 -5.43 -8.43 1.13
C PRO A 567 -5.43 -8.80 -0.37
N LEU A 568 -5.59 -10.08 -0.67
CA LEU A 568 -5.59 -10.58 -2.04
C LEU A 568 -6.60 -9.85 -2.93
N SER A 569 -7.75 -9.46 -2.37
CA SER A 569 -8.81 -8.71 -3.07
C SER A 569 -8.40 -7.31 -3.53
N ALA A 570 -7.25 -6.80 -3.08
CA ALA A 570 -6.70 -5.51 -3.51
C ALA A 570 -5.79 -5.63 -4.74
N MET A 571 -5.42 -6.84 -5.15
CA MET A 571 -4.46 -7.08 -6.24
C MET A 571 -5.14 -7.29 -7.57
N GLY A 572 -4.88 -6.45 -8.57
CA GLY A 572 -5.20 -6.73 -9.97
C GLY A 572 -4.35 -7.90 -10.49
N ALA A 573 -4.98 -8.98 -10.93
CA ALA A 573 -4.31 -10.18 -11.43
C ALA A 573 -5.04 -10.74 -12.65
N HIS A 574 -4.32 -10.83 -13.79
CA HIS A 574 -4.88 -11.23 -15.07
C HIS A 574 -4.13 -12.39 -15.70
N VAL A 575 -4.86 -13.15 -16.51
CA VAL A 575 -4.33 -14.19 -17.39
C VAL A 575 -3.84 -13.54 -18.68
N SER A 576 -2.54 -13.67 -18.97
CA SER A 576 -1.92 -13.13 -20.18
C SER A 576 -1.75 -14.19 -21.28
N ASP A 577 -1.35 -13.75 -22.46
CA ASP A 577 -0.99 -14.62 -23.60
C ASP A 577 0.39 -15.28 -23.40
N CYS A 578 0.70 -16.27 -24.22
CA CYS A 578 2.00 -16.92 -24.32
C CYS A 578 2.47 -17.01 -25.80
N PRO A 579 3.80 -16.81 -26.03
CA PRO A 579 4.84 -16.45 -25.06
C PRO A 579 4.55 -15.11 -24.39
N ASN A 580 4.76 -15.00 -23.06
CA ASN A 580 4.55 -13.73 -22.37
C ASN A 580 5.41 -12.63 -23.00
N HIS A 581 4.82 -11.44 -23.23
CA HIS A 581 5.48 -10.37 -23.97
C HIS A 581 6.66 -9.73 -23.22
N THR A 582 6.70 -9.82 -21.88
CA THR A 582 7.77 -9.24 -21.06
C THR A 582 8.96 -10.19 -20.95
N VAL A 583 8.73 -11.46 -20.64
CA VAL A 583 9.79 -12.43 -20.32
C VAL A 583 9.96 -13.55 -21.35
N GLY A 584 9.05 -13.66 -22.32
CA GLY A 584 9.11 -14.69 -23.38
C GLY A 584 8.82 -16.12 -22.89
N ARG A 585 8.26 -16.29 -21.69
CA ARG A 585 7.97 -17.60 -21.09
C ARG A 585 6.66 -18.16 -21.61
N ASN A 586 6.62 -19.49 -21.74
CA ASN A 586 5.40 -20.25 -22.03
C ASN A 586 4.94 -20.95 -20.74
N THR A 587 3.81 -20.56 -20.21
CA THR A 587 3.20 -21.15 -19.02
C THR A 587 1.85 -21.75 -19.39
N PRO A 588 1.50 -22.97 -18.92
CA PRO A 588 0.21 -23.59 -19.22
C PRO A 588 -0.97 -22.67 -18.87
N PHE A 589 -2.01 -22.66 -19.70
CA PHE A 589 -3.19 -21.80 -19.52
C PHE A 589 -3.87 -22.01 -18.15
N LYS A 590 -3.95 -23.28 -17.71
CA LYS A 590 -4.41 -23.66 -16.38
C LYS A 590 -3.63 -22.92 -15.28
N THR A 591 -2.30 -22.97 -15.32
CA THR A 591 -1.44 -22.34 -14.30
C THR A 591 -1.59 -20.82 -14.30
N ARG A 592 -1.70 -20.20 -15.49
CA ARG A 592 -1.95 -18.75 -15.58
C ARG A 592 -3.25 -18.36 -14.86
N GLY A 593 -4.33 -19.14 -15.04
CA GLY A 593 -5.61 -18.92 -14.37
C GLY A 593 -5.55 -19.16 -12.87
N GLU A 594 -4.90 -20.22 -12.41
CA GLU A 594 -4.82 -20.54 -10.98
C GLU A 594 -3.94 -19.54 -10.20
N VAL A 595 -2.90 -18.99 -10.81
CA VAL A 595 -2.09 -17.93 -10.21
C VAL A 595 -2.87 -16.60 -10.17
N ALA A 596 -3.61 -16.26 -11.24
CA ALA A 596 -4.43 -15.06 -11.30
C ALA A 596 -5.61 -15.10 -10.31
N LEU A 597 -6.03 -16.28 -9.85
CA LEU A 597 -7.10 -16.43 -8.86
C LEU A 597 -6.78 -15.76 -7.51
N ALA A 598 -5.50 -15.54 -7.22
CA ALA A 598 -5.05 -14.85 -6.00
C ALA A 598 -5.24 -13.32 -6.06
N GLY A 599 -6.24 -12.83 -6.76
CA GLY A 599 -6.53 -11.39 -6.86
C GLY A 599 -7.90 -11.12 -7.46
N THR A 600 -8.05 -9.91 -8.04
CA THR A 600 -9.22 -9.56 -8.85
C THR A 600 -9.01 -10.11 -10.26
N PHE A 601 -9.70 -11.17 -10.57
CA PHE A 601 -9.47 -12.00 -11.74
C PHE A 601 -9.87 -11.32 -13.05
N GLY A 602 -9.03 -11.48 -14.09
CA GLY A 602 -9.32 -10.97 -15.43
C GLY A 602 -8.40 -11.57 -16.50
N TYR A 603 -8.49 -11.01 -17.69
CA TYR A 603 -7.72 -11.41 -18.87
C TYR A 603 -7.04 -10.19 -19.49
N GLU A 604 -5.80 -10.38 -19.94
CA GLU A 604 -4.98 -9.41 -20.65
C GLU A 604 -4.38 -10.09 -21.88
N LEU A 605 -5.21 -10.41 -22.88
CA LEU A 605 -4.81 -11.16 -24.08
C LEU A 605 -5.84 -10.95 -25.20
N ASP A 606 -5.45 -11.26 -26.44
CA ASP A 606 -6.38 -11.33 -27.57
C ASP A 606 -7.10 -12.68 -27.60
N ILE A 607 -8.24 -12.75 -26.97
CA ILE A 607 -9.08 -13.95 -26.88
C ILE A 607 -9.47 -14.52 -28.23
N THR A 608 -9.43 -13.71 -29.32
CA THR A 608 -9.78 -14.14 -30.68
C THR A 608 -8.62 -14.84 -31.37
N LYS A 609 -7.39 -14.74 -30.83
CA LYS A 609 -6.16 -15.28 -31.44
C LYS A 609 -5.52 -16.45 -30.71
N ILE A 610 -5.83 -16.64 -29.41
CA ILE A 610 -5.29 -17.76 -28.64
C ILE A 610 -5.78 -19.09 -29.20
N ALA A 611 -5.06 -20.18 -28.88
CA ALA A 611 -5.41 -21.52 -29.31
C ALA A 611 -6.82 -21.93 -28.87
N LYS A 612 -7.52 -22.73 -29.70
CA LYS A 612 -8.89 -23.15 -29.40
C LYS A 612 -8.98 -23.93 -28.08
N GLU A 613 -7.97 -24.73 -27.81
CA GLU A 613 -7.83 -25.51 -26.58
C GLU A 613 -7.71 -24.63 -25.33
N GLU A 614 -7.16 -23.44 -25.46
CA GLU A 614 -7.12 -22.43 -24.39
C GLU A 614 -8.45 -21.70 -24.27
N GLN A 615 -9.07 -21.31 -25.40
CA GLN A 615 -10.42 -20.70 -25.37
C GLN A 615 -11.43 -21.61 -24.68
N GLU A 616 -11.39 -22.92 -24.90
CA GLU A 616 -12.28 -23.91 -24.29
C GLU A 616 -12.10 -24.07 -22.77
N GLN A 617 -10.97 -23.59 -22.20
CA GLN A 617 -10.71 -23.57 -20.76
C GLN A 617 -11.23 -22.31 -20.06
N ILE A 618 -11.51 -21.23 -20.78
CA ILE A 618 -11.97 -19.96 -20.18
C ILE A 618 -13.24 -20.15 -19.34
N PRO A 619 -14.30 -20.86 -19.80
CA PRO A 619 -15.49 -21.07 -18.97
C PRO A 619 -15.21 -21.82 -17.66
N GLN A 620 -14.20 -22.68 -17.63
CA GLN A 620 -13.78 -23.36 -16.40
C GLN A 620 -13.10 -22.39 -15.45
N GLN A 621 -12.24 -21.49 -15.96
CA GLN A 621 -11.55 -20.47 -15.16
C GLN A 621 -12.55 -19.42 -14.61
N THR A 622 -13.52 -18.98 -15.39
CA THR A 622 -14.56 -18.06 -14.92
C THR A 622 -15.44 -18.71 -13.85
N ALA A 623 -15.82 -19.97 -14.02
CA ALA A 623 -16.54 -20.75 -13.02
C ALA A 623 -15.70 -20.95 -11.72
N MET A 624 -14.42 -21.22 -11.86
CA MET A 624 -13.46 -21.31 -10.73
C MET A 624 -13.40 -20.01 -9.94
N TYR A 625 -13.29 -18.86 -10.61
CA TYR A 625 -13.33 -17.57 -9.95
C TYR A 625 -14.63 -17.35 -9.19
N HIS A 626 -15.78 -17.63 -9.81
CA HIS A 626 -17.07 -17.50 -9.16
C HIS A 626 -17.23 -18.42 -7.94
N LYS A 627 -16.64 -19.60 -7.98
CA LYS A 627 -16.68 -20.57 -6.87
C LYS A 627 -15.83 -20.09 -5.69
N TYR A 628 -14.62 -19.59 -5.93
CA TYR A 628 -13.63 -19.37 -4.88
C TYR A 628 -13.44 -17.90 -4.47
N ASN A 629 -14.06 -16.95 -5.20
CA ASN A 629 -13.81 -15.53 -4.96
C ASN A 629 -14.14 -15.09 -3.53
N ASP A 630 -15.22 -15.55 -2.95
CA ASP A 630 -15.62 -15.14 -1.60
C ASP A 630 -14.56 -15.58 -0.57
N LEU A 631 -14.05 -16.80 -0.70
CA LEU A 631 -12.98 -17.31 0.15
C LEU A 631 -11.68 -16.51 -0.05
N VAL A 632 -11.28 -16.24 -1.30
CA VAL A 632 -10.06 -15.46 -1.61
C VAL A 632 -10.18 -14.02 -1.11
N ARG A 633 -11.36 -13.40 -1.23
CA ARG A 633 -11.59 -12.01 -0.83
C ARG A 633 -11.62 -11.82 0.68
N GLU A 634 -12.21 -12.75 1.42
CA GLU A 634 -12.53 -12.57 2.84
C GLU A 634 -11.67 -13.42 3.78
N GLY A 635 -11.09 -14.49 3.27
CA GLY A 635 -10.35 -15.46 4.06
C GLY A 635 -8.99 -14.95 4.58
N ASP A 636 -8.43 -15.75 5.47
CA ASP A 636 -7.10 -15.57 6.04
C ASP A 636 -6.04 -16.15 5.11
N TYR A 637 -5.08 -15.32 4.71
CA TYR A 637 -3.95 -15.74 3.88
C TYR A 637 -2.84 -16.38 4.72
N TYR A 638 -2.27 -17.47 4.20
CA TYR A 638 -1.11 -18.16 4.78
C TYR A 638 -0.08 -18.48 3.70
N ARG A 639 1.14 -18.00 3.90
CA ARG A 639 2.29 -18.37 3.06
C ARG A 639 2.88 -19.68 3.57
N ILE A 640 2.88 -20.71 2.74
CA ILE A 640 3.37 -22.05 3.09
C ILE A 640 4.82 -22.22 2.64
N ALA A 641 5.13 -21.84 1.40
CA ALA A 641 6.46 -21.94 0.82
C ALA A 641 6.64 -20.90 -0.29
N SER A 642 7.83 -20.34 -0.39
CA SER A 642 8.23 -19.43 -1.46
C SER A 642 9.22 -20.12 -2.41
N TYR A 643 8.96 -20.07 -3.71
CA TYR A 643 9.91 -20.60 -4.70
C TYR A 643 11.21 -19.79 -4.73
N ARG A 644 11.19 -18.55 -4.28
CA ARG A 644 12.38 -17.70 -4.16
C ARG A 644 13.35 -18.20 -3.08
N GLU A 645 12.82 -18.85 -2.05
CA GLU A 645 13.62 -19.46 -0.98
C GLU A 645 14.06 -20.89 -1.35
N ASN A 646 13.13 -21.70 -1.86
CA ASN A 646 13.39 -23.12 -2.12
C ASN A 646 13.80 -23.42 -3.57
N HIS A 647 13.57 -22.50 -4.53
CA HIS A 647 13.89 -22.57 -5.97
C HIS A 647 13.13 -23.62 -6.79
N PHE A 648 12.08 -24.26 -6.24
CA PHE A 648 11.40 -25.37 -6.91
C PHE A 648 9.90 -25.24 -7.01
N TYR A 649 9.26 -24.77 -5.95
CA TYR A 649 7.80 -24.68 -5.89
C TYR A 649 7.36 -23.49 -5.04
N ASP A 650 6.16 -23.09 -5.32
CA ASP A 650 5.44 -22.06 -4.59
C ASP A 650 4.18 -22.64 -3.97
N CYS A 651 3.82 -22.22 -2.76
CA CYS A 651 2.60 -22.69 -2.11
C CYS A 651 2.04 -21.63 -1.15
N TYR A 652 0.78 -21.31 -1.32
CA TYR A 652 0.02 -20.47 -0.39
C TYR A 652 -1.39 -21.01 -0.23
N MET A 653 -2.08 -20.56 0.80
CA MET A 653 -3.46 -20.96 1.02
C MET A 653 -4.29 -19.83 1.62
N VAL A 654 -5.59 -19.94 1.44
CA VAL A 654 -6.59 -19.08 2.07
C VAL A 654 -7.55 -19.96 2.87
N VAL A 655 -7.85 -19.54 4.08
CA VAL A 655 -8.76 -20.26 5.00
C VAL A 655 -9.91 -19.33 5.37
N SER A 656 -11.14 -19.83 5.33
CA SER A 656 -12.31 -19.06 5.75
C SER A 656 -12.21 -18.65 7.23
N LYS A 657 -12.84 -17.52 7.60
CA LYS A 657 -12.80 -17.01 8.98
C LYS A 657 -13.37 -18.01 10.01
N ASP A 658 -14.34 -18.83 9.63
CA ASP A 658 -14.91 -19.91 10.47
C ASP A 658 -14.08 -21.20 10.42
N LYS A 659 -13.01 -21.22 9.62
CA LYS A 659 -12.09 -22.36 9.42
C LYS A 659 -12.73 -23.63 8.85
N LYS A 660 -13.86 -23.50 8.17
CA LYS A 660 -14.55 -24.63 7.54
C LYS A 660 -14.15 -24.89 6.10
N GLU A 661 -13.54 -23.90 5.45
CA GLU A 661 -13.16 -23.98 4.06
C GLU A 661 -11.73 -23.47 3.87
N ALA A 662 -10.95 -24.16 3.01
CA ALA A 662 -9.59 -23.75 2.67
C ALA A 662 -9.27 -24.07 1.22
N LEU A 663 -8.60 -23.13 0.56
CA LEU A 663 -8.08 -23.29 -0.80
C LEU A 663 -6.56 -23.21 -0.77
N VAL A 664 -5.90 -24.27 -1.23
CA VAL A 664 -4.43 -24.33 -1.35
C VAL A 664 -4.05 -24.24 -2.81
N THR A 665 -3.22 -23.27 -3.15
CA THR A 665 -2.60 -23.15 -4.47
C THR A 665 -1.16 -23.62 -4.39
N PHE A 666 -0.81 -24.61 -5.19
CA PHE A 666 0.54 -25.15 -5.30
C PHE A 666 1.03 -25.05 -6.74
N VAL A 667 2.23 -24.53 -6.95
CA VAL A 667 2.84 -24.39 -8.29
C VAL A 667 4.24 -24.99 -8.30
N THR A 668 4.48 -26.00 -9.12
CA THR A 668 5.83 -26.48 -9.44
C THR A 668 6.48 -25.48 -10.39
N VAL A 669 7.52 -24.80 -9.96
CA VAL A 669 8.27 -23.84 -10.80
C VAL A 669 9.35 -24.58 -11.58
N HIS A 670 10.13 -25.45 -10.92
CA HIS A 670 11.16 -26.25 -11.55
C HIS A 670 11.04 -27.73 -11.19
N ALA A 671 10.79 -28.57 -12.17
CA ALA A 671 10.76 -30.00 -11.98
C ALA A 671 12.18 -30.55 -11.73
N ARG A 672 12.29 -31.51 -10.82
CA ARG A 672 13.57 -32.17 -10.49
C ARG A 672 13.59 -33.60 -10.98
N PRO A 673 14.72 -34.09 -11.53
CA PRO A 673 14.87 -35.50 -11.83
C PRO A 673 15.00 -36.31 -10.53
N ASN A 674 14.45 -37.52 -10.54
CA ASN A 674 14.55 -38.47 -9.43
C ASN A 674 14.05 -37.89 -8.09
N TYR A 675 12.96 -37.11 -8.14
CA TYR A 675 12.34 -36.48 -6.98
C TYR A 675 11.16 -37.32 -6.48
N HIS A 676 11.15 -37.65 -5.21
CA HIS A 676 10.03 -38.33 -4.59
C HIS A 676 8.94 -37.35 -4.16
N SER A 677 7.77 -37.84 -3.75
CA SER A 677 6.62 -37.02 -3.37
C SER A 677 6.97 -35.91 -2.37
N LEU A 678 6.55 -34.70 -2.66
CA LEU A 678 6.67 -33.55 -1.77
C LEU A 678 5.57 -33.58 -0.71
N LYS A 679 5.96 -33.31 0.53
CA LYS A 679 5.03 -33.16 1.65
C LYS A 679 4.90 -31.69 2.02
N VAL A 680 3.66 -31.17 2.04
CA VAL A 680 3.32 -29.79 2.41
C VAL A 680 2.49 -29.80 3.68
N ARG A 681 2.87 -29.00 4.68
CA ARG A 681 2.08 -28.81 5.91
C ARG A 681 1.21 -27.58 5.75
N LEU A 682 -0.09 -27.73 5.97
CA LEU A 682 -1.04 -26.64 5.88
C LEU A 682 -1.04 -25.81 7.17
N GLN A 683 -1.70 -24.65 7.12
CA GLN A 683 -1.77 -23.72 8.25
C GLN A 683 -3.20 -23.21 8.43
N GLY A 684 -3.53 -22.72 9.62
CA GLY A 684 -4.76 -21.99 9.90
C GLY A 684 -6.03 -22.83 9.99
N LEU A 685 -5.98 -24.13 9.75
CA LEU A 685 -7.13 -25.02 9.88
C LEU A 685 -7.57 -25.19 11.34
N ASN A 686 -8.79 -25.66 11.55
CA ASN A 686 -9.24 -26.06 12.87
C ASN A 686 -8.76 -27.49 13.17
N PRO A 687 -7.94 -27.71 14.21
CA PRO A 687 -7.41 -29.05 14.52
C PRO A 687 -8.48 -30.08 14.90
N ASN A 688 -9.67 -29.64 15.25
CA ASN A 688 -10.77 -30.48 15.70
C ASN A 688 -11.82 -30.79 14.61
N LEU A 689 -11.62 -30.29 13.39
CA LEU A 689 -12.48 -30.55 12.25
C LEU A 689 -11.86 -31.57 11.30
N ASP A 690 -12.71 -32.33 10.65
CA ASP A 690 -12.37 -33.22 9.57
C ASP A 690 -12.72 -32.55 8.23
N TYR A 691 -11.80 -32.62 7.27
CA TYR A 691 -11.89 -31.98 5.96
C TYR A 691 -11.95 -33.01 4.85
N ARG A 692 -12.84 -32.80 3.90
CA ARG A 692 -12.86 -33.51 2.61
C ARG A 692 -12.21 -32.66 1.53
N LEU A 693 -11.56 -33.31 0.61
CA LEU A 693 -10.99 -32.70 -0.59
C LEU A 693 -12.03 -32.74 -1.71
N GLU A 694 -12.41 -31.57 -2.19
CA GLU A 694 -13.40 -31.40 -3.25
C GLU A 694 -12.80 -30.84 -4.54
N GLY A 695 -13.52 -30.99 -5.67
CA GLY A 695 -13.16 -30.43 -6.95
C GLY A 695 -12.20 -31.31 -7.76
N GLU A 696 -11.21 -30.70 -8.45
CA GLU A 696 -10.32 -31.41 -9.37
C GLU A 696 -9.46 -32.49 -8.67
N MET A 697 -9.10 -32.24 -7.42
CA MET A 697 -8.28 -33.13 -6.61
C MET A 697 -9.12 -34.00 -5.66
N GLU A 698 -10.43 -34.10 -5.91
CA GLU A 698 -11.37 -34.90 -5.10
C GLU A 698 -10.90 -36.34 -4.90
N ASN A 699 -11.03 -36.85 -3.67
CA ASN A 699 -10.79 -38.22 -3.31
C ASN A 699 -11.71 -38.63 -2.15
N GLU A 700 -11.80 -39.93 -1.85
CA GLU A 700 -12.65 -40.46 -0.78
C GLU A 700 -12.07 -40.30 0.63
N CYS A 701 -10.88 -39.68 0.78
CA CYS A 701 -10.22 -39.57 2.06
C CYS A 701 -10.79 -38.40 2.88
N VAL A 702 -10.89 -38.60 4.17
CA VAL A 702 -11.18 -37.57 5.15
C VAL A 702 -9.90 -37.27 5.93
N TYR A 703 -9.55 -36.02 6.08
CA TYR A 703 -8.32 -35.57 6.69
C TYR A 703 -8.59 -34.74 7.95
N GLY A 704 -8.09 -35.15 9.09
CA GLY A 704 -8.13 -34.29 10.29
C GLY A 704 -7.33 -32.98 10.07
N GLY A 705 -7.86 -31.86 10.54
CA GLY A 705 -7.16 -30.58 10.43
C GLY A 705 -5.81 -30.59 11.13
N ASP A 706 -5.71 -31.26 12.27
CA ASP A 706 -4.44 -31.49 12.98
C ASP A 706 -3.45 -32.32 12.14
N LEU A 707 -3.94 -33.37 11.43
CA LEU A 707 -3.13 -34.19 10.53
C LEU A 707 -2.56 -33.33 9.38
N LEU A 708 -3.40 -32.53 8.72
CA LEU A 708 -2.97 -31.67 7.60
C LEU A 708 -1.94 -30.62 8.05
N MET A 709 -2.06 -30.09 9.27
CA MET A 709 -1.14 -29.09 9.81
C MET A 709 0.17 -29.71 10.33
N ASN A 710 0.14 -30.89 10.95
CA ASN A 710 1.30 -31.49 11.59
C ASN A 710 2.00 -32.53 10.71
N ALA A 711 1.27 -33.45 10.09
CA ALA A 711 1.83 -34.46 9.20
C ALA A 711 1.91 -33.95 7.76
N GLY A 712 0.95 -33.16 7.31
CA GLY A 712 0.90 -32.58 5.97
C GLY A 712 0.22 -33.47 4.94
N MET A 713 0.04 -32.93 3.75
CA MET A 713 -0.46 -33.63 2.56
C MET A 713 0.68 -33.92 1.58
N LEU A 714 0.48 -34.93 0.76
CA LEU A 714 1.39 -35.23 -0.36
C LEU A 714 0.91 -34.49 -1.62
N VAL A 715 1.87 -33.87 -2.31
CA VAL A 715 1.65 -33.28 -3.63
C VAL A 715 2.16 -34.25 -4.70
N PRO A 716 1.41 -34.49 -5.79
CA PRO A 716 1.86 -35.34 -6.88
C PRO A 716 3.20 -34.88 -7.48
N SER A 717 4.06 -35.83 -7.80
CA SER A 717 5.30 -35.58 -8.54
C SER A 717 5.05 -35.82 -10.02
N GLU A 718 4.57 -34.80 -10.72
CA GLU A 718 4.42 -34.84 -12.16
C GLU A 718 5.65 -34.27 -12.87
N GLN A 719 5.88 -34.72 -14.12
CA GLN A 719 6.97 -34.19 -14.94
C GLN A 719 6.57 -32.86 -15.58
N GLY A 720 7.53 -31.95 -15.65
CA GLY A 720 7.42 -30.65 -16.32
C GLY A 720 7.34 -29.47 -15.37
N ASP A 721 7.87 -28.34 -15.86
CA ASP A 721 7.83 -27.04 -15.15
C ASP A 721 6.47 -26.39 -15.24
N TYR A 722 6.23 -25.44 -14.34
CA TYR A 722 5.06 -24.55 -14.33
C TYR A 722 3.71 -25.26 -14.21
N ARG A 723 3.66 -26.34 -13.43
CA ARG A 723 2.42 -27.06 -13.16
C ARG A 723 1.79 -26.61 -11.87
N SER A 724 0.48 -26.38 -11.91
CA SER A 724 -0.28 -25.92 -10.76
C SER A 724 -1.36 -26.90 -10.35
N TYR A 725 -1.70 -26.87 -9.06
CA TYR A 725 -2.74 -27.68 -8.43
C TYR A 725 -3.53 -26.82 -7.44
N LEU A 726 -4.85 -26.92 -7.49
CA LEU A 726 -5.76 -26.37 -6.49
C LEU A 726 -6.32 -27.51 -5.62
N TYR A 727 -6.17 -27.35 -4.30
CA TYR A 727 -6.77 -28.27 -3.33
C TYR A 727 -7.82 -27.48 -2.53
N HIS A 728 -9.08 -27.91 -2.66
CA HIS A 728 -10.20 -27.30 -1.97
C HIS A 728 -10.65 -28.20 -0.84
N PHE A 729 -10.41 -27.80 0.38
CA PHE A 729 -10.78 -28.52 1.59
C PHE A 729 -12.06 -27.93 2.19
N VAL A 730 -13.03 -28.80 2.52
CA VAL A 730 -14.29 -28.41 3.11
C VAL A 730 -14.56 -29.29 4.35
N ALA A 731 -14.80 -28.66 5.48
CA ALA A 731 -15.17 -29.35 6.71
C ALA A 731 -16.66 -29.66 6.75
N ASP A 732 -17.00 -30.80 7.33
CA ASP A 732 -18.39 -31.23 7.56
C ASP A 732 -19.13 -30.40 8.61
#